data_17cf76bc91559b124f2ce37f41c5d1a2
#
_entry.id   17cf76bc91559b124f2ce37f41c5d1a2
#
_cell.length_a   1.000
_cell.length_b   1.000
_cell.length_c   1.000
_cell.angle_alpha   90.00
_cell.angle_beta   90.00
_cell.angle_gamma   90.00
#
_symmetry.space_group_name_H-M   'P 1'
#
loop_
_entity.id
_entity.type
_entity.pdbx_description
1 polymer ?
#
loop_
_entity_poly.entity_id
_entity_poly.type
_entity_poly.pdbx_seq_one_letter_code
_entity_poly.pdbx_strand_id
1 'polypeptide(L)'
;MFYEYGYAAPLPHSASKGHASASPHKARTVRAAQPTHRPAGPVRSQAGEEVEVAVNRAGGGGMMRRETAPRAVQTVTKRFIAMQSPTNTALDLVKNLPSVSVSTNDSSGILGGAINIRSLTDSDMGILLNGVPVATAYYLNQNVDSENLDHVSITPGSAEINLPVTSAAAGVMDAGTITPDHKFGGMMDFSYGTNNMSREFLRVNSGDIGNSGVRGYLSFSHEHARNWIGPGTNERRHLDFGARKDFDNGSFIDLFASWNHQFTSMPLYPTSQQFFDKKNGRGTFSYTSEYNPANPSRYVGLVGNMWDQFFITAPVHLVLPKKFTFDFKPYYVYNGGYSYNGSLFNATTTPVTLGPDGAALSGSVPATSNYSVYRPHAGAVAELSYKIDRHNTFSLGYWFDYQDNQVNNLYSIATENGNKNFPYAAGTGFYQNGSRYMPYQGDSGWYNHSLFVRDVARYLDNRLEVNAGFKVSMINRWSRNYASSAPRTAENTVVPLPQLGIGYKIDDHNQIYINAEGDYRMPDPGSLSSVFDAQTGSYVGNPYNAKPQYLIKEELGWRFDNKYLMADLSLFNYSITNRLVATSVYVNNQAISTTINAGNQTARGFDAMIAAHPIHHFSPYASIEYLNATMDSNLPTTGLLNGTTVADYLPTKGKRAVMAPHVLANIGLTYDDGKFFGNFAVHYTSAQYTTFMNDEKIPGYFTDSITVGYHFPSFGFVKAPTFRLNFNNITGSFVRTGAYGLTNNAHAATGIYGSAISASGSPTYYLYPRFNMTGTVSLAF
;
A
#
# COMPACT_ATOMS: atom_id res chain seq x y z
N MET A 1 27.64 15.36 20.05
CA MET A 1 27.61 16.72 19.55
C MET A 1 26.11 16.99 19.26
N PHE A 2 25.49 17.67 20.22
CA PHE A 2 24.06 17.97 20.19
C PHE A 2 23.83 19.23 19.35
N TYR A 3 22.92 19.22 18.42
CA TYR A 3 22.34 20.44 17.88
C TYR A 3 20.96 20.64 18.51
N GLU A 4 20.89 21.63 19.39
CA GLU A 4 19.62 22.21 19.81
C GLU A 4 19.04 23.06 18.69
N TYR A 5 17.77 22.84 18.38
CA TYR A 5 16.98 23.81 17.61
C TYR A 5 16.16 24.65 18.57
N GLY A 6 16.60 25.90 18.72
CA GLY A 6 15.89 26.93 19.46
C GLY A 6 14.66 27.44 18.70
N TYR A 7 13.59 27.63 19.45
CA TYR A 7 12.39 28.33 19.02
C TYR A 7 12.72 29.81 18.74
N ALA A 8 12.31 30.31 17.58
CA ALA A 8 12.26 31.74 17.28
C ALA A 8 10.82 32.24 17.38
N ALA A 9 10.59 33.16 18.28
CA ALA A 9 9.40 34.01 18.38
C ALA A 9 9.75 35.44 17.87
N PRO A 10 8.83 36.41 17.91
CA PRO A 10 7.82 36.72 16.90
C PRO A 10 8.12 38.07 16.19
N LEU A 11 7.38 38.32 15.12
CA LEU A 11 7.43 39.58 14.33
C LEU A 11 6.80 40.75 15.08
N PRO A 12 7.29 42.00 14.91
CA PRO A 12 6.63 43.19 15.44
C PRO A 12 5.65 43.81 14.47
N HIS A 13 4.56 44.30 15.06
CA HIS A 13 3.57 45.19 14.44
C HIS A 13 4.16 46.53 13.98
N SER A 14 3.71 47.01 12.82
CA SER A 14 3.64 48.46 12.60
C SER A 14 2.32 48.82 11.95
N ALA A 15 1.61 49.69 12.61
CA ALA A 15 0.38 50.33 12.14
C ALA A 15 0.70 51.62 11.40
N SER A 16 -0.06 51.93 10.34
CA SER A 16 -0.28 53.32 9.96
C SER A 16 -1.69 53.53 9.35
N LYS A 17 -2.33 54.56 9.88
CA LYS A 17 -3.66 55.06 9.55
C LYS A 17 -3.64 55.91 8.29
N GLY A 18 -4.74 55.94 7.57
CA GLY A 18 -5.00 56.99 6.58
C GLY A 18 -6.45 56.97 6.11
N HIS A 19 -7.22 57.92 6.59
CA HIS A 19 -8.61 58.21 6.16
C HIS A 19 -8.67 58.81 4.76
N ALA A 20 -9.77 58.56 4.03
CA ALA A 20 -10.61 59.60 3.44
C ALA A 20 -11.87 59.01 2.77
N SER A 21 -12.95 59.68 3.06
CA SER A 21 -14.32 59.50 2.63
C SER A 21 -14.60 60.10 1.23
N ALA A 22 -15.58 59.58 0.52
CA ALA A 22 -16.58 60.37 -0.25
C ALA A 22 -17.66 59.45 -0.85
N SER A 23 -18.90 59.83 -0.56
CA SER A 23 -20.17 59.36 -1.16
C SER A 23 -20.58 60.25 -2.32
N PRO A 24 -21.84 60.09 -2.86
CA PRO A 24 -22.25 59.17 -3.90
C PRO A 24 -22.82 59.90 -5.13
N HIS A 25 -22.93 59.29 -6.27
CA HIS A 25 -23.75 59.80 -7.36
C HIS A 25 -24.73 58.75 -7.89
N LYS A 26 -26.01 59.14 -7.84
CA LYS A 26 -27.15 58.50 -8.49
C LYS A 26 -27.00 58.51 -10.00
N ALA A 27 -27.34 57.45 -10.66
CA ALA A 27 -27.67 57.52 -12.08
C ALA A 27 -28.63 56.43 -12.53
N ARG A 28 -29.41 56.71 -13.19
CA ARG A 28 -30.39 56.62 -14.27
C ARG A 28 -30.45 55.26 -14.93
N THR A 29 -31.59 54.58 -14.75
CA THR A 29 -32.07 53.42 -15.48
C THR A 29 -32.21 53.71 -16.98
N VAL A 30 -31.55 52.82 -17.76
CA VAL A 30 -31.92 52.61 -19.18
C VAL A 30 -32.16 51.09 -19.34
N ARG A 31 -33.42 50.80 -19.69
CA ARG A 31 -33.86 49.43 -20.04
C ARG A 31 -33.39 49.14 -21.46
N ALA A 32 -32.53 48.17 -21.67
CA ALA A 32 -32.18 47.62 -22.97
C ALA A 32 -32.38 46.10 -22.98
N ALA A 33 -32.86 45.61 -24.11
CA ALA A 33 -33.36 44.28 -24.35
C ALA A 33 -32.36 43.17 -24.06
N GLN A 34 -32.83 42.08 -23.50
CA GLN A 34 -32.10 40.83 -23.33
C GLN A 34 -31.79 40.17 -24.69
N PRO A 35 -30.54 39.79 -24.96
CA PRO A 35 -30.25 38.67 -25.83
C PRO A 35 -30.31 37.42 -24.98
N THR A 36 -31.11 36.47 -25.38
CA THR A 36 -31.12 35.09 -24.86
C THR A 36 -29.79 34.42 -25.19
N HIS A 37 -28.78 34.57 -24.34
CA HIS A 37 -27.64 33.68 -24.31
C HIS A 37 -28.00 32.51 -23.40
N ARG A 38 -28.19 31.32 -23.97
CA ARG A 38 -27.96 30.06 -23.27
C ARG A 38 -26.53 30.14 -22.73
N PRO A 39 -26.29 29.89 -21.45
CA PRO A 39 -24.92 29.67 -20.97
C PRO A 39 -24.38 28.46 -21.71
N ALA A 40 -23.30 28.63 -22.45
CA ALA A 40 -22.46 27.52 -22.85
C ALA A 40 -22.00 26.84 -21.54
N GLY A 41 -22.41 25.62 -21.36
CA GLY A 41 -21.94 24.81 -20.25
C GLY A 41 -20.40 24.74 -20.29
N PRO A 42 -19.75 24.55 -19.14
CA PRO A 42 -18.30 24.45 -19.10
C PRO A 42 -17.84 23.36 -20.06
N VAL A 43 -16.83 23.70 -20.85
CA VAL A 43 -16.14 22.70 -21.70
C VAL A 43 -15.43 21.76 -20.73
N ARG A 44 -16.08 20.64 -20.43
CA ARG A 44 -15.49 19.57 -19.65
C ARG A 44 -14.35 18.95 -20.46
N SER A 45 -13.20 18.77 -19.85
CA SER A 45 -12.15 17.92 -20.43
C SER A 45 -12.73 16.52 -20.68
N GLN A 46 -12.40 15.89 -21.79
CA GLN A 46 -12.92 14.54 -22.12
C GLN A 46 -12.71 13.52 -20.98
N ALA A 47 -11.66 13.69 -20.18
CA ALA A 47 -11.43 12.89 -18.98
C ALA A 47 -12.53 13.11 -17.90
N GLY A 48 -13.02 14.34 -17.74
CA GLY A 48 -14.08 14.65 -16.78
C GLY A 48 -15.45 14.11 -17.20
N GLU A 49 -15.75 14.09 -18.50
CA GLU A 49 -16.97 13.49 -19.03
C GLU A 49 -16.94 11.95 -18.96
N GLU A 50 -15.80 11.32 -19.22
CA GLU A 50 -15.65 9.87 -19.08
C GLU A 50 -15.81 9.42 -17.61
N VAL A 51 -15.31 10.19 -16.65
CA VAL A 51 -15.47 9.88 -15.21
C VAL A 51 -16.92 10.02 -14.76
N GLU A 52 -17.65 11.06 -15.19
CA GLU A 52 -19.05 11.26 -14.78
C GLU A 52 -20.01 10.24 -15.44
N VAL A 53 -19.75 9.87 -16.68
CA VAL A 53 -20.49 8.81 -17.40
C VAL A 53 -20.15 7.43 -16.83
N ALA A 54 -18.91 7.21 -16.41
CA ALA A 54 -18.46 5.95 -15.79
C ALA A 54 -19.11 5.72 -14.41
N VAL A 55 -19.24 6.76 -13.58
CA VAL A 55 -19.92 6.66 -12.27
C VAL A 55 -21.38 6.21 -12.43
N ASN A 56 -22.06 6.59 -13.50
CA ASN A 56 -23.45 6.18 -13.78
C ASN A 56 -23.59 4.77 -14.38
N ARG A 57 -22.47 4.08 -14.72
CA ARG A 57 -22.47 2.73 -15.33
C ARG A 57 -21.67 1.72 -14.51
N ALA A 58 -21.68 1.84 -13.20
CA ALA A 58 -21.05 0.85 -12.33
C ALA A 58 -21.96 -0.38 -12.16
N GLY A 59 -21.38 -1.58 -12.30
CA GLY A 59 -22.05 -2.86 -12.04
C GLY A 59 -21.67 -3.41 -10.66
N GLY A 60 -22.40 -4.44 -10.18
CA GLY A 60 -22.10 -5.12 -8.92
C GLY A 60 -22.16 -4.22 -7.69
N GLY A 61 -23.02 -3.19 -7.70
CA GLY A 61 -23.09 -2.22 -6.60
C GLY A 61 -21.89 -1.29 -6.49
N GLY A 62 -21.10 -1.15 -7.55
CA GLY A 62 -19.90 -0.31 -7.59
C GLY A 62 -18.58 -1.10 -7.54
N MET A 63 -18.63 -2.43 -7.54
CA MET A 63 -17.46 -3.31 -7.61
C MET A 63 -16.79 -3.32 -8.98
N MET A 64 -17.48 -2.92 -10.04
CA MET A 64 -16.98 -2.90 -11.40
C MET A 64 -17.37 -1.59 -12.08
N ARG A 65 -16.39 -0.92 -12.69
CA ARG A 65 -16.56 0.26 -13.53
C ARG A 65 -16.24 -0.10 -14.97
N ARG A 66 -16.87 0.59 -15.94
CA ARG A 66 -16.50 0.45 -17.35
C ARG A 66 -15.09 0.97 -17.58
N GLU A 67 -14.20 0.11 -18.04
CA GLU A 67 -12.84 0.44 -18.42
C GLU A 67 -12.67 0.38 -19.92
N THR A 68 -11.84 1.27 -20.50
CA THR A 68 -11.59 1.32 -21.95
C THR A 68 -10.11 1.22 -22.30
N ALA A 69 -9.22 1.36 -21.31
CA ALA A 69 -7.79 1.23 -21.51
C ALA A 69 -7.41 -0.13 -22.12
N PRO A 70 -6.43 -0.21 -23.05
CA PRO A 70 -6.02 -1.47 -23.65
C PRO A 70 -5.12 -2.31 -22.72
N ARG A 71 -5.59 -2.54 -21.49
CA ARG A 71 -4.94 -3.33 -20.42
C ARG A 71 -5.97 -3.74 -19.38
N ALA A 72 -5.63 -4.75 -18.55
CA ALA A 72 -6.47 -5.11 -17.41
C ALA A 72 -6.45 -3.98 -16.36
N VAL A 73 -7.62 -3.46 -16.00
CA VAL A 73 -7.83 -2.49 -14.91
C VAL A 73 -9.13 -2.86 -14.19
N GLN A 74 -9.11 -2.83 -12.88
CA GLN A 74 -10.23 -3.17 -12.03
C GLN A 74 -10.41 -2.07 -11.00
N THR A 75 -11.58 -1.44 -10.94
CA THR A 75 -11.82 -0.26 -10.10
C THR A 75 -13.05 -0.44 -9.22
N VAL A 76 -12.82 -0.26 -7.92
CA VAL A 76 -13.87 -0.13 -6.90
C VAL A 76 -14.24 1.34 -6.77
N THR A 77 -15.52 1.64 -6.89
CA THR A 77 -16.02 3.02 -6.92
C THR A 77 -16.42 3.54 -5.54
N LYS A 78 -16.53 4.87 -5.39
CA LYS A 78 -17.02 5.54 -4.17
C LYS A 78 -18.35 4.97 -3.66
N ARG A 79 -19.25 4.55 -4.56
CA ARG A 79 -20.54 3.94 -4.16
C ARG A 79 -20.33 2.66 -3.34
N PHE A 80 -19.44 1.78 -3.76
CA PHE A 80 -19.12 0.57 -3.00
C PHE A 80 -18.39 0.91 -1.70
N ILE A 81 -17.41 1.81 -1.75
CA ILE A 81 -16.63 2.26 -0.58
C ILE A 81 -17.57 2.79 0.52
N ALA A 82 -18.53 3.62 0.16
CA ALA A 82 -19.50 4.22 1.11
C ALA A 82 -20.39 3.20 1.83
N MET A 83 -20.59 2.01 1.26
CA MET A 83 -21.35 0.92 1.91
C MET A 83 -20.50 0.12 2.90
N GLN A 84 -19.16 0.14 2.75
CA GLN A 84 -18.28 -0.65 3.58
C GLN A 84 -18.05 -0.01 4.96
N SER A 85 -17.42 -0.75 5.88
CA SER A 85 -17.00 -0.19 7.17
C SER A 85 -16.02 0.96 6.95
N PRO A 86 -16.13 2.10 7.67
CA PRO A 86 -15.16 3.17 7.59
C PRO A 86 -13.78 2.78 8.15
N THR A 87 -13.69 1.63 8.83
CA THR A 87 -12.43 1.03 9.27
C THR A 87 -11.76 0.16 8.20
N ASN A 88 -12.41 -0.04 7.04
CA ASN A 88 -11.79 -0.79 5.95
C ASN A 88 -10.61 -0.02 5.35
N THR A 89 -9.49 -0.70 5.23
CA THR A 89 -8.32 -0.19 4.51
C THR A 89 -8.54 -0.26 3.00
N ALA A 90 -7.72 0.42 2.21
CA ALA A 90 -7.75 0.28 0.76
C ALA A 90 -7.55 -1.18 0.30
N LEU A 91 -6.79 -1.99 1.06
CA LEU A 91 -6.64 -3.44 0.80
C LEU A 91 -7.95 -4.19 0.99
N ASP A 92 -8.71 -3.90 2.07
CA ASP A 92 -10.01 -4.53 2.31
C ASP A 92 -11.02 -4.20 1.21
N LEU A 93 -10.93 -3.00 0.64
CA LEU A 93 -11.83 -2.56 -0.42
C LEU A 93 -11.63 -3.35 -1.73
N VAL A 94 -10.40 -3.78 -2.02
CA VAL A 94 -10.06 -4.48 -3.27
C VAL A 94 -10.01 -6.01 -3.13
N LYS A 95 -10.14 -6.56 -1.92
CA LYS A 95 -9.99 -8.02 -1.66
C LYS A 95 -10.90 -8.94 -2.47
N ASN A 96 -12.02 -8.41 -3.00
CA ASN A 96 -12.98 -9.17 -3.80
C ASN A 96 -12.76 -9.01 -5.32
N LEU A 97 -11.74 -8.26 -5.75
CA LEU A 97 -11.34 -8.19 -7.14
C LEU A 97 -10.63 -9.48 -7.57
N PRO A 98 -10.68 -9.89 -8.84
CA PRO A 98 -9.87 -11.00 -9.32
C PRO A 98 -8.38 -10.68 -9.17
N SER A 99 -7.53 -11.68 -9.14
CA SER A 99 -6.08 -11.61 -8.91
C SER A 99 -5.64 -11.14 -7.51
N VAL A 100 -6.55 -10.67 -6.67
CA VAL A 100 -6.21 -10.03 -5.39
C VAL A 100 -6.37 -11.00 -4.23
N SER A 101 -5.28 -11.25 -3.51
CA SER A 101 -5.29 -11.98 -2.23
C SER A 101 -4.76 -11.07 -1.13
N VAL A 102 -5.58 -10.79 -0.12
CA VAL A 102 -5.25 -9.90 1.01
C VAL A 102 -5.15 -10.71 2.29
N SER A 103 -4.15 -10.39 3.10
CA SER A 103 -3.94 -10.98 4.41
C SER A 103 -3.71 -9.90 5.45
N THR A 104 -4.48 -9.91 6.53
CA THR A 104 -4.34 -8.99 7.66
C THR A 104 -4.54 -9.73 8.98
N ASN A 105 -3.89 -9.26 10.04
CA ASN A 105 -4.13 -9.71 11.43
C ASN A 105 -4.99 -8.71 12.22
N ASP A 106 -5.55 -7.73 11.56
CA ASP A 106 -6.29 -6.66 12.21
C ASP A 106 -7.75 -6.64 11.76
N SER A 107 -8.63 -6.40 12.70
CA SER A 107 -10.07 -6.20 12.46
C SER A 107 -10.52 -4.74 12.57
N SER A 108 -9.63 -3.86 13.01
CA SER A 108 -9.93 -2.43 13.17
C SER A 108 -9.55 -1.59 11.96
N GLY A 109 -8.60 -2.04 11.13
CA GLY A 109 -8.07 -1.27 10.00
C GLY A 109 -6.93 -0.32 10.38
N ILE A 110 -6.53 -0.27 11.65
CA ILE A 110 -5.38 0.55 12.10
C ILE A 110 -4.07 -0.03 11.57
N LEU A 111 -3.92 -1.37 11.67
CA LEU A 111 -2.81 -2.08 11.05
C LEU A 111 -3.10 -2.29 9.57
N GLY A 112 -2.06 -2.24 8.76
CA GLY A 112 -2.15 -2.66 7.37
C GLY A 112 -2.21 -4.18 7.23
N GLY A 113 -1.92 -4.64 6.04
CA GLY A 113 -1.86 -6.05 5.69
C GLY A 113 -0.89 -6.27 4.54
N ALA A 114 -0.90 -7.46 3.97
CA ALA A 114 -0.18 -7.81 2.76
C ALA A 114 -1.16 -8.05 1.62
N ILE A 115 -0.75 -7.69 0.42
CA ILE A 115 -1.47 -7.97 -0.83
C ILE A 115 -0.57 -8.79 -1.75
N ASN A 116 -1.14 -9.79 -2.39
CA ASN A 116 -0.48 -10.57 -3.43
C ASN A 116 -1.33 -10.51 -4.70
N ILE A 117 -0.67 -10.33 -5.84
CA ILE A 117 -1.30 -10.31 -7.16
C ILE A 117 -0.53 -11.25 -8.08
N ARG A 118 -1.19 -12.27 -8.65
CA ARG A 118 -0.61 -13.20 -9.63
C ARG A 118 0.73 -13.78 -9.16
N SER A 119 0.84 -14.25 -7.90
CA SER A 119 2.05 -14.78 -7.23
C SER A 119 3.14 -13.76 -6.86
N LEU A 120 2.89 -12.49 -7.01
CA LEU A 120 3.80 -11.39 -6.66
C LEU A 120 3.27 -10.65 -5.43
N THR A 121 4.17 -10.09 -4.63
CA THR A 121 3.85 -9.46 -3.34
C THR A 121 3.66 -7.93 -3.48
N ASP A 122 3.21 -7.27 -2.42
CA ASP A 122 3.15 -5.82 -2.32
C ASP A 122 4.49 -5.11 -2.62
N SER A 123 5.62 -5.75 -2.28
CA SER A 123 6.95 -5.23 -2.64
C SER A 123 7.24 -5.23 -4.14
N ASP A 124 6.46 -5.98 -4.93
CA ASP A 124 6.52 -6.02 -6.38
C ASP A 124 5.58 -5.01 -7.06
N MET A 125 4.78 -4.26 -6.29
CA MET A 125 3.75 -3.34 -6.78
C MET A 125 4.17 -1.89 -6.72
N GLY A 126 3.67 -1.09 -7.65
CA GLY A 126 3.55 0.34 -7.49
C GLY A 126 2.33 0.68 -6.63
N ILE A 127 2.52 1.43 -5.54
CA ILE A 127 1.43 1.88 -4.69
C ILE A 127 1.33 3.39 -4.79
N LEU A 128 0.20 3.88 -5.26
CA LEU A 128 -0.02 5.30 -5.55
C LEU A 128 -1.22 5.84 -4.76
N LEU A 129 -1.15 7.13 -4.45
CA LEU A 129 -2.25 7.96 -3.99
C LEU A 129 -2.29 9.23 -4.85
N ASN A 130 -3.39 9.46 -5.55
CA ASN A 130 -3.52 10.54 -6.53
C ASN A 130 -2.45 10.50 -7.64
N GLY A 131 -2.03 9.28 -8.03
CA GLY A 131 -1.04 9.05 -9.07
C GLY A 131 0.40 9.39 -8.68
N VAL A 132 0.73 9.52 -7.39
CA VAL A 132 2.09 9.69 -6.87
C VAL A 132 2.44 8.63 -5.82
N PRO A 133 3.73 8.25 -5.66
CA PRO A 133 4.10 7.11 -4.82
C PRO A 133 3.81 7.33 -3.34
N VAL A 134 3.36 6.25 -2.68
CA VAL A 134 3.42 6.06 -1.23
C VAL A 134 4.33 4.87 -0.92
N ALA A 135 4.76 4.72 0.34
CA ALA A 135 5.83 3.79 0.70
C ALA A 135 5.52 2.32 0.34
N THR A 136 4.40 1.78 0.80
CA THR A 136 3.94 0.41 0.52
C THR A 136 2.42 0.30 0.69
N ALA A 137 1.81 -0.79 0.25
CA ALA A 137 0.39 -1.07 0.49
C ALA A 137 0.04 -1.10 1.99
N TYR A 138 0.94 -1.59 2.84
CA TYR A 138 0.80 -1.59 4.29
C TYR A 138 0.55 -0.19 4.88
N TYR A 139 1.15 0.85 4.29
CA TYR A 139 1.05 2.22 4.78
C TYR A 139 0.02 3.07 4.04
N LEU A 140 -0.66 2.55 3.02
CA LEU A 140 -1.63 3.34 2.25
C LEU A 140 -2.80 3.84 3.12
N ASN A 141 -3.30 3.00 4.03
CA ASN A 141 -4.34 3.38 4.99
C ASN A 141 -3.92 4.46 6.00
N GLN A 142 -2.62 4.72 6.13
CA GLN A 142 -2.08 5.78 6.98
C GLN A 142 -2.00 7.13 6.25
N ASN A 143 -2.27 7.16 4.95
CA ASN A 143 -2.19 8.38 4.13
C ASN A 143 -3.56 8.94 3.73
N VAL A 144 -4.66 8.24 4.00
CA VAL A 144 -6.01 8.70 3.66
C VAL A 144 -7.06 7.92 4.44
N ASP A 145 -8.11 8.59 4.92
CA ASP A 145 -9.31 7.96 5.45
C ASP A 145 -10.20 7.44 4.32
N SER A 146 -10.90 6.30 4.55
CA SER A 146 -11.75 5.67 3.54
C SER A 146 -12.90 6.58 3.06
N GLU A 147 -13.40 7.48 3.91
CA GLU A 147 -14.44 8.46 3.57
C GLU A 147 -13.96 9.52 2.59
N ASN A 148 -12.64 9.69 2.46
CA ASN A 148 -12.01 10.63 1.54
C ASN A 148 -11.55 9.97 0.24
N LEU A 149 -11.82 8.66 0.05
CA LEU A 149 -11.56 7.95 -1.19
C LEU A 149 -12.71 8.12 -2.19
N ASP A 150 -12.36 8.39 -3.44
CA ASP A 150 -13.27 8.35 -4.59
C ASP A 150 -13.28 6.97 -5.24
N HIS A 151 -12.12 6.37 -5.38
CA HIS A 151 -11.94 5.03 -5.95
C HIS A 151 -10.64 4.40 -5.47
N VAL A 152 -10.57 3.07 -5.62
CA VAL A 152 -9.32 2.31 -5.56
C VAL A 152 -9.27 1.41 -6.77
N SER A 153 -8.19 1.50 -7.55
CA SER A 153 -7.98 0.69 -8.75
C SER A 153 -6.78 -0.23 -8.60
N ILE A 154 -6.90 -1.40 -9.19
CA ILE A 154 -5.82 -2.37 -9.38
C ILE A 154 -5.59 -2.54 -10.87
N THR A 155 -4.37 -2.35 -11.31
CA THR A 155 -3.88 -2.72 -12.63
C THR A 155 -2.93 -3.90 -12.45
N PRO A 156 -3.41 -5.15 -12.53
CA PRO A 156 -2.58 -6.32 -12.20
C PRO A 156 -1.51 -6.61 -13.25
N GLY A 157 -1.68 -6.06 -14.44
CA GLY A 157 -0.76 -6.21 -15.56
C GLY A 157 0.09 -4.99 -15.79
N SER A 158 -0.02 -4.48 -17.01
CA SER A 158 0.75 -3.37 -17.57
C SER A 158 0.45 -2.04 -16.92
N ALA A 159 1.40 -1.48 -16.21
CA ALA A 159 1.33 -0.12 -15.69
C ALA A 159 1.40 0.94 -16.82
N GLU A 160 0.82 2.12 -16.64
CA GLU A 160 1.06 3.22 -17.60
C GLU A 160 2.50 3.70 -17.53
N ILE A 161 3.07 3.99 -18.71
CA ILE A 161 4.49 4.35 -18.84
C ILE A 161 4.87 5.61 -18.05
N ASN A 162 3.91 6.53 -17.86
CA ASN A 162 4.09 7.80 -17.14
C ASN A 162 3.91 7.68 -15.62
N LEU A 163 3.53 6.51 -15.09
CA LEU A 163 3.39 6.35 -13.65
C LEU A 163 4.75 6.35 -12.94
N PRO A 164 4.87 7.06 -11.80
CA PRO A 164 6.11 7.18 -11.04
C PRO A 164 6.30 5.98 -10.10
N VAL A 165 6.69 4.85 -10.64
CA VAL A 165 6.90 3.62 -9.88
C VAL A 165 8.28 3.02 -10.12
N THR A 166 8.96 2.62 -9.04
CA THR A 166 10.23 1.88 -9.05
C THR A 166 10.04 0.36 -8.94
N SER A 167 8.78 -0.05 -8.82
CA SER A 167 8.37 -1.46 -8.77
C SER A 167 6.96 -1.53 -9.32
N ALA A 168 6.76 -2.22 -10.43
CA ALA A 168 5.45 -2.48 -11.02
C ALA A 168 5.35 -3.93 -11.55
N ALA A 169 6.22 -4.80 -11.05
CA ALA A 169 6.24 -6.20 -11.44
C ALA A 169 4.88 -6.89 -11.21
N ALA A 170 4.21 -6.61 -10.09
CA ALA A 170 2.85 -7.07 -9.79
C ALA A 170 1.75 -6.09 -10.29
N GLY A 171 2.13 -5.07 -11.07
CA GLY A 171 1.23 -4.01 -11.48
C GLY A 171 1.18 -2.84 -10.50
N VAL A 172 0.07 -2.12 -10.51
CA VAL A 172 -0.11 -0.88 -9.73
C VAL A 172 -1.45 -0.91 -8.99
N MET A 173 -1.42 -0.46 -7.74
CA MET A 173 -2.60 -0.05 -6.98
C MET A 173 -2.61 1.47 -6.89
N ASP A 174 -3.67 2.12 -7.34
CA ASP A 174 -3.84 3.58 -7.24
C ASP A 174 -5.14 3.89 -6.50
N ALA A 175 -5.04 4.73 -5.48
CA ALA A 175 -6.17 5.27 -4.74
C ALA A 175 -6.36 6.74 -5.10
N GLY A 176 -7.57 7.12 -5.50
CA GLY A 176 -7.93 8.51 -5.77
C GLY A 176 -8.72 9.10 -4.63
N THR A 177 -8.38 10.33 -4.23
CA THR A 177 -9.14 11.07 -3.22
C THR A 177 -10.31 11.82 -3.84
N ILE A 178 -11.34 12.12 -3.02
CA ILE A 178 -12.48 12.91 -3.45
C ILE A 178 -12.04 14.31 -3.89
N THR A 179 -12.71 14.84 -4.90
CA THR A 179 -12.64 16.27 -5.23
C THR A 179 -13.49 17.06 -4.23
N PRO A 180 -13.02 18.20 -3.67
CA PRO A 180 -13.80 19.02 -2.77
C PRO A 180 -15.14 19.46 -3.39
N ASP A 181 -16.21 19.45 -2.60
CA ASP A 181 -17.56 19.80 -3.04
C ASP A 181 -17.71 21.30 -3.33
N HIS A 182 -18.60 21.64 -4.29
CA HIS A 182 -18.96 23.04 -4.60
C HIS A 182 -19.86 23.70 -3.53
N LYS A 183 -20.48 22.90 -2.66
CA LYS A 183 -21.39 23.40 -1.62
C LYS A 183 -20.76 23.24 -0.26
N PHE A 184 -21.00 24.24 0.60
CA PHE A 184 -20.68 24.12 2.01
C PHE A 184 -21.45 22.95 2.64
N GLY A 185 -20.78 22.21 3.49
CA GLY A 185 -21.37 21.06 4.20
C GLY A 185 -20.30 20.19 4.84
N GLY A 186 -20.68 18.99 5.22
CA GLY A 186 -19.75 18.06 5.84
C GLY A 186 -20.39 16.73 6.18
N MET A 187 -19.63 15.88 6.87
CA MET A 187 -20.11 14.62 7.40
C MET A 187 -19.41 14.27 8.71
N MET A 188 -20.12 13.50 9.54
CA MET A 188 -19.61 12.92 10.77
C MET A 188 -19.95 11.44 10.76
N ASP A 189 -18.98 10.58 11.13
CA ASP A 189 -19.18 9.16 11.34
C ASP A 189 -18.79 8.81 12.78
N PHE A 190 -19.65 8.02 13.44
CA PHE A 190 -19.39 7.43 14.75
C PHE A 190 -19.51 5.94 14.63
N SER A 191 -18.42 5.22 14.90
CA SER A 191 -18.36 3.77 14.81
C SER A 191 -18.00 3.14 16.13
N TYR A 192 -18.64 2.01 16.43
CA TYR A 192 -18.31 1.16 17.57
C TYR A 192 -18.39 -0.32 17.18
N GLY A 193 -17.45 -1.13 17.66
CA GLY A 193 -17.36 -2.52 17.25
C GLY A 193 -16.71 -3.47 18.27
N THR A 194 -16.49 -4.69 17.82
CA THR A 194 -15.79 -5.72 18.59
C THR A 194 -14.40 -5.27 18.97
N ASN A 195 -13.82 -5.87 20.01
CA ASN A 195 -12.52 -5.51 20.59
C ASN A 195 -12.45 -4.06 21.11
N ASN A 196 -13.56 -3.52 21.60
CA ASN A 196 -13.69 -2.13 22.05
C ASN A 196 -13.20 -1.13 20.97
N MET A 197 -13.40 -1.46 19.69
CA MET A 197 -13.12 -0.55 18.62
C MET A 197 -14.08 0.64 18.69
N SER A 198 -13.54 1.85 18.66
CA SER A 198 -14.28 3.10 18.49
C SER A 198 -13.58 3.97 17.47
N ARG A 199 -14.35 4.66 16.64
CA ARG A 199 -13.83 5.61 15.65
C ARG A 199 -14.79 6.77 15.49
N GLU A 200 -14.25 7.96 15.51
CA GLU A 200 -14.90 9.23 15.21
C GLU A 200 -14.26 9.85 13.98
N PHE A 201 -15.08 10.35 13.08
CA PHE A 201 -14.65 11.08 11.88
C PHE A 201 -15.48 12.35 11.70
N LEU A 202 -14.82 13.43 11.30
CA LEU A 202 -15.45 14.69 10.93
C LEU A 202 -14.79 15.23 9.66
N ARG A 203 -15.60 15.59 8.66
CA ARG A 203 -15.16 16.38 7.47
C ARG A 203 -16.02 17.61 7.29
N VAL A 204 -15.38 18.74 7.00
CA VAL A 204 -16.03 19.99 6.65
C VAL A 204 -15.55 20.42 5.27
N ASN A 205 -16.48 20.66 4.36
CA ASN A 205 -16.25 21.19 3.01
C ASN A 205 -16.53 22.70 3.01
N SER A 206 -15.66 23.51 2.42
CA SER A 206 -15.83 24.97 2.33
C SER A 206 -16.92 25.36 1.33
N GLY A 207 -17.24 24.51 0.36
CA GLY A 207 -17.89 24.94 -0.87
C GLY A 207 -17.00 25.89 -1.67
N ASP A 208 -17.56 26.48 -2.73
CA ASP A 208 -16.86 27.51 -3.51
C ASP A 208 -16.62 28.77 -2.68
N ILE A 209 -15.37 29.21 -2.59
CA ILE A 209 -14.97 30.40 -1.84
C ILE A 209 -15.17 31.65 -2.73
N GLY A 210 -16.33 32.27 -2.62
CA GLY A 210 -16.72 33.41 -3.47
C GLY A 210 -16.69 33.01 -4.95
N ASN A 211 -16.14 33.89 -5.79
CA ASN A 211 -15.95 33.65 -7.23
C ASN A 211 -14.51 33.26 -7.57
N SER A 212 -13.75 32.75 -6.58
CA SER A 212 -12.34 32.44 -6.77
C SER A 212 -12.08 31.15 -7.56
N GLY A 213 -13.09 30.29 -7.71
CA GLY A 213 -12.94 28.92 -8.23
C GLY A 213 -12.15 28.01 -7.28
N VAL A 214 -11.90 28.44 -6.04
CA VAL A 214 -11.20 27.64 -5.00
C VAL A 214 -12.22 27.01 -4.07
N ARG A 215 -12.04 25.74 -3.75
CA ARG A 215 -12.78 25.00 -2.75
C ARG A 215 -11.88 24.00 -2.04
N GLY A 216 -12.28 23.57 -0.86
CA GLY A 216 -11.48 22.65 -0.08
C GLY A 216 -12.29 21.88 0.97
N TYR A 217 -11.64 20.92 1.59
CA TYR A 217 -12.14 20.24 2.77
C TYR A 217 -11.01 20.00 3.78
N LEU A 218 -11.42 19.84 5.03
CA LEU A 218 -10.57 19.39 6.12
C LEU A 218 -11.31 18.26 6.84
N SER A 219 -10.63 17.17 7.13
CA SER A 219 -11.16 16.09 7.94
C SER A 219 -10.20 15.65 9.04
N PHE A 220 -10.76 15.11 10.10
CA PHE A 220 -10.04 14.53 11.22
C PHE A 220 -10.73 13.22 11.62
N SER A 221 -9.93 12.20 11.93
CA SER A 221 -10.40 10.97 12.54
C SER A 221 -9.54 10.58 13.74
N HIS A 222 -10.19 9.90 14.70
CA HIS A 222 -9.54 9.22 15.81
C HIS A 222 -10.11 7.82 15.92
N GLU A 223 -9.23 6.84 16.06
CA GLU A 223 -9.60 5.44 16.15
C GLU A 223 -8.81 4.75 17.26
N HIS A 224 -9.51 3.88 18.03
CA HIS A 224 -8.93 3.05 19.08
C HIS A 224 -9.50 1.64 19.00
N ALA A 225 -8.66 0.62 19.21
CA ALA A 225 -9.09 -0.78 19.31
C ALA A 225 -8.15 -1.58 20.21
N ARG A 226 -8.67 -2.70 20.77
CA ARG A 226 -7.83 -3.71 21.42
C ARG A 226 -7.42 -4.78 20.42
N ASN A 227 -6.32 -5.47 20.69
CA ASN A 227 -5.96 -6.66 19.95
C ASN A 227 -7.06 -7.72 20.07
N TRP A 228 -7.35 -8.44 19.00
CA TRP A 228 -8.33 -9.53 19.02
C TRP A 228 -7.73 -10.85 19.59
N ILE A 229 -6.38 -10.93 19.71
CA ILE A 229 -5.67 -12.03 20.38
C ILE A 229 -4.76 -11.45 21.45
N GLY A 230 -5.07 -11.72 22.73
CA GLY A 230 -4.27 -11.32 23.88
C GLY A 230 -4.38 -9.83 24.22
N PRO A 231 -3.57 -9.37 25.18
CA PRO A 231 -3.52 -7.97 25.57
C PRO A 231 -2.86 -7.11 24.50
N GLY A 232 -3.15 -5.81 24.54
CA GLY A 232 -2.59 -4.79 23.66
C GLY A 232 -3.67 -3.87 23.11
N THR A 233 -3.23 -2.68 22.67
CA THR A 233 -4.11 -1.64 22.14
C THR A 233 -3.48 -1.02 20.91
N ASN A 234 -4.33 -0.51 20.02
CA ASN A 234 -3.97 0.20 18.82
C ASN A 234 -4.71 1.53 18.80
N GLU A 235 -4.07 2.59 18.40
CA GLU A 235 -4.63 3.93 18.32
C GLU A 235 -4.13 4.61 17.05
N ARG A 236 -5.00 5.37 16.38
CA ARG A 236 -4.68 6.16 15.19
C ARG A 236 -5.35 7.53 15.29
N ARG A 237 -4.62 8.58 14.93
CA ARG A 237 -5.13 9.93 14.71
C ARG A 237 -4.74 10.35 13.31
N HIS A 238 -5.71 10.82 12.56
CA HIS A 238 -5.48 11.14 11.16
C HIS A 238 -6.15 12.46 10.77
N LEU A 239 -5.49 13.19 9.85
CA LEU A 239 -5.98 14.45 9.32
C LEU A 239 -5.75 14.47 7.82
N ASP A 240 -6.81 14.76 7.03
CA ASP A 240 -6.71 15.01 5.60
C ASP A 240 -7.14 16.43 5.28
N PHE A 241 -6.43 17.05 4.34
CA PHE A 241 -6.77 18.32 3.73
C PHE A 241 -6.76 18.18 2.21
N GLY A 242 -7.86 18.57 1.57
CA GLY A 242 -7.95 18.64 0.11
C GLY A 242 -8.36 20.04 -0.33
N ALA A 243 -7.73 20.56 -1.38
CA ALA A 243 -8.13 21.80 -2.01
C ALA A 243 -8.03 21.71 -3.53
N ARG A 244 -8.88 22.44 -4.23
CA ARG A 244 -8.89 22.52 -5.68
C ARG A 244 -9.15 23.93 -6.16
N LYS A 245 -8.40 24.34 -7.18
CA LYS A 245 -8.61 25.55 -7.97
C LYS A 245 -8.91 25.16 -9.40
N ASP A 246 -10.10 25.46 -9.90
CA ASP A 246 -10.43 25.36 -11.32
C ASP A 246 -10.24 26.69 -12.03
N PHE A 247 -9.82 26.63 -13.30
CA PHE A 247 -9.68 27.77 -14.19
C PHE A 247 -10.64 27.64 -15.39
N ASP A 248 -11.07 28.78 -15.97
CA ASP A 248 -12.06 28.80 -17.04
C ASP A 248 -11.62 28.08 -18.33
N ASN A 249 -10.32 27.91 -18.53
CA ASN A 249 -9.75 27.24 -19.71
C ASN A 249 -9.64 25.70 -19.55
N GLY A 250 -10.17 25.13 -18.47
CA GLY A 250 -10.07 23.69 -18.16
C GLY A 250 -8.80 23.28 -17.40
N SER A 251 -7.90 24.24 -17.12
CA SER A 251 -6.77 23.97 -16.23
C SER A 251 -7.22 23.85 -14.78
N PHE A 252 -6.46 23.11 -13.96
CA PHE A 252 -6.71 23.02 -12.52
C PHE A 252 -5.44 22.81 -11.72
N ILE A 253 -5.53 23.10 -10.44
CA ILE A 253 -4.52 22.77 -9.44
C ILE A 253 -5.25 22.05 -8.30
N ASP A 254 -4.84 20.85 -7.98
CA ASP A 254 -5.26 20.12 -6.80
C ASP A 254 -4.16 20.21 -5.73
N LEU A 255 -4.56 20.15 -4.48
CA LEU A 255 -3.68 19.98 -3.34
C LEU A 255 -4.29 18.93 -2.42
N PHE A 256 -3.53 17.92 -2.08
CA PHE A 256 -3.89 16.97 -1.02
C PHE A 256 -2.73 16.84 -0.04
N ALA A 257 -3.04 16.93 1.25
CA ALA A 257 -2.07 16.71 2.33
C ALA A 257 -2.71 15.88 3.42
N SER A 258 -1.94 14.99 4.03
CA SER A 258 -2.38 14.20 5.18
C SER A 258 -1.30 14.10 6.25
N TRP A 259 -1.75 13.95 7.50
CA TRP A 259 -0.92 13.62 8.66
C TRP A 259 -1.54 12.46 9.41
N ASN A 260 -0.69 11.53 9.84
CA ASN A 260 -1.09 10.36 10.60
C ASN A 260 -0.14 10.12 11.77
N HIS A 261 -0.71 9.91 12.96
CA HIS A 261 0.00 9.43 14.13
C HIS A 261 -0.62 8.13 14.60
N GLN A 262 0.20 7.09 14.77
CA GLN A 262 -0.28 5.76 15.07
C GLN A 262 0.58 5.08 16.11
N PHE A 263 -0.08 4.46 17.08
CA PHE A 263 0.53 3.51 18.01
C PHE A 263 -0.15 2.14 17.85
N THR A 264 0.65 1.07 17.80
CA THR A 264 0.13 -0.30 17.75
C THR A 264 0.94 -1.23 18.65
N SER A 265 0.24 -2.10 19.37
CA SER A 265 0.83 -3.28 19.97
C SER A 265 0.92 -4.34 18.88
N MET A 266 2.07 -4.47 18.22
CA MET A 266 2.25 -5.34 17.06
C MET A 266 1.69 -6.74 17.30
N PRO A 267 0.93 -7.31 16.34
CA PRO A 267 0.42 -8.67 16.49
C PRO A 267 1.57 -9.68 16.42
N LEU A 268 1.38 -10.84 17.06
CA LEU A 268 2.24 -11.99 16.88
C LEU A 268 1.82 -12.78 15.65
N TYR A 269 2.80 -13.31 14.93
CA TYR A 269 2.61 -14.14 13.76
C TYR A 269 3.03 -15.58 14.10
N PRO A 270 2.07 -16.55 14.21
CA PRO A 270 2.38 -17.91 14.61
C PRO A 270 3.09 -18.71 13.51
N THR A 271 3.92 -19.65 13.92
CA THR A 271 4.30 -20.78 13.07
C THR A 271 3.12 -21.74 12.89
N SER A 272 3.24 -22.73 11.99
CA SER A 272 2.23 -23.79 11.83
C SER A 272 1.92 -24.49 13.15
N GLN A 273 2.95 -24.89 13.89
CA GLN A 273 2.77 -25.60 15.17
C GLN A 273 2.00 -24.74 16.18
N GLN A 274 2.42 -23.49 16.36
CA GLN A 274 1.75 -22.55 17.28
C GLN A 274 0.29 -22.29 16.87
N PHE A 275 -0.01 -22.22 15.57
CA PHE A 275 -1.38 -22.09 15.07
C PHE A 275 -2.23 -23.31 15.43
N PHE A 276 -1.73 -24.54 15.19
CA PHE A 276 -2.48 -25.75 15.48
C PHE A 276 -2.64 -25.97 16.98
N ASP A 277 -1.63 -25.66 17.78
CA ASP A 277 -1.74 -25.73 19.25
C ASP A 277 -2.83 -24.78 19.76
N LYS A 278 -2.86 -23.54 19.27
CA LYS A 278 -3.93 -22.57 19.61
C LYS A 278 -5.30 -23.04 19.14
N LYS A 279 -5.41 -23.56 17.90
CA LYS A 279 -6.64 -24.07 17.31
C LYS A 279 -7.23 -25.24 18.11
N ASN A 280 -6.36 -26.10 18.63
CA ASN A 280 -6.74 -27.30 19.40
C ASN A 280 -6.84 -27.07 20.91
N GLY A 281 -6.74 -25.81 21.37
CA GLY A 281 -6.79 -25.47 22.80
C GLY A 281 -5.52 -25.87 23.59
N ARG A 282 -4.44 -26.19 22.91
CA ARG A 282 -3.16 -26.62 23.50
C ARG A 282 -2.18 -25.46 23.52
N GLY A 283 -2.15 -24.58 24.39
CA GLY A 283 -1.19 -23.50 24.43
C GLY A 283 -1.76 -22.14 24.07
N THR A 284 -1.07 -21.13 24.49
CA THR A 284 -1.44 -19.73 24.31
C THR A 284 -0.50 -19.07 23.31
N PHE A 285 -1.01 -18.71 22.14
CA PHE A 285 -0.31 -17.85 21.20
C PHE A 285 -0.82 -16.42 21.40
N SER A 286 -0.20 -15.66 22.34
CA SER A 286 -0.52 -14.27 22.62
C SER A 286 0.57 -13.62 23.46
N TYR A 287 0.59 -12.30 23.54
CA TYR A 287 1.32 -11.62 24.61
C TYR A 287 0.73 -11.92 25.98
N THR A 288 1.47 -11.60 27.04
CA THR A 288 1.06 -11.66 28.45
C THR A 288 0.97 -10.23 29.00
N SER A 289 0.09 -10.05 30.00
CA SER A 289 0.00 -8.80 30.76
C SER A 289 1.04 -8.72 31.90
N GLU A 290 1.71 -9.84 32.18
CA GLU A 290 2.69 -9.96 33.27
C GLU A 290 4.10 -10.03 32.69
N TYR A 291 5.01 -9.29 33.34
CA TYR A 291 6.41 -9.28 32.99
C TYR A 291 7.12 -10.55 33.49
N ASN A 292 7.86 -11.18 32.56
CA ASN A 292 8.74 -12.29 32.90
C ASN A 292 10.15 -11.98 32.37
N PRO A 293 11.15 -11.77 33.25
CA PRO A 293 12.50 -11.44 32.82
C PRO A 293 13.18 -12.56 32.03
N ALA A 294 12.74 -13.82 32.19
CA ALA A 294 13.23 -14.92 31.39
C ALA A 294 12.64 -14.97 29.96
N ASN A 295 11.56 -14.24 29.73
CA ASN A 295 10.90 -14.16 28.40
C ASN A 295 10.29 -12.78 28.17
N PRO A 296 11.09 -11.71 28.11
CA PRO A 296 10.61 -10.35 27.99
C PRO A 296 9.88 -10.08 26.66
N SER A 297 10.15 -10.87 25.62
CA SER A 297 9.51 -10.75 24.30
C SER A 297 8.01 -11.08 24.29
N ARG A 298 7.49 -11.69 25.33
CA ARG A 298 6.07 -12.02 25.47
C ARG A 298 5.27 -10.99 26.27
N TYR A 299 5.93 -10.04 26.94
CA TYR A 299 5.26 -9.03 27.73
C TYR A 299 4.79 -7.86 26.87
N VAL A 300 3.49 -7.60 26.84
CA VAL A 300 2.88 -6.55 26.01
C VAL A 300 3.39 -5.14 26.33
N GLY A 301 3.79 -4.88 27.58
CA GLY A 301 4.37 -3.59 27.99
C GLY A 301 5.72 -3.27 27.36
N LEU A 302 6.40 -4.27 26.80
CA LEU A 302 7.68 -4.10 26.08
C LEU A 302 7.52 -4.25 24.55
N VAL A 303 6.30 -4.11 24.02
CA VAL A 303 6.04 -4.20 22.58
C VAL A 303 5.23 -3.01 22.13
N GLY A 304 5.74 -2.31 21.14
CA GLY A 304 5.04 -1.18 20.55
C GLY A 304 5.64 -0.75 19.22
N ASN A 305 4.82 -0.13 18.42
CA ASN A 305 5.16 0.42 17.14
C ASN A 305 4.48 1.77 16.99
N MET A 306 5.25 2.85 17.00
CA MET A 306 4.78 4.23 16.91
C MET A 306 5.28 4.84 15.61
N TRP A 307 4.36 5.34 14.78
CA TRP A 307 4.68 5.91 13.49
C TRP A 307 3.98 7.23 13.26
N ASP A 308 4.75 8.18 12.74
CA ASP A 308 4.28 9.44 12.22
C ASP A 308 4.46 9.46 10.72
N GLN A 309 3.43 9.92 10.00
CA GLN A 309 3.47 10.05 8.57
C GLN A 309 2.95 11.42 8.15
N PHE A 310 3.56 11.93 7.11
CA PHE A 310 3.09 13.13 6.42
C PHE A 310 3.16 12.87 4.91
N PHE A 311 2.10 13.20 4.22
CA PHE A 311 2.01 13.10 2.77
C PHE A 311 1.49 14.42 2.20
N ILE A 312 2.07 14.89 1.12
CA ILE A 312 1.57 16.06 0.37
C ILE A 312 1.85 15.88 -1.12
N THR A 313 0.86 16.21 -1.95
CA THR A 313 0.97 16.30 -3.39
C THR A 313 0.16 17.48 -3.91
N ALA A 314 0.64 18.11 -4.99
CA ALA A 314 -0.04 19.23 -5.63
C ALA A 314 -0.10 19.05 -7.15
N PRO A 315 -0.94 18.12 -7.66
CA PRO A 315 -1.12 17.92 -9.09
C PRO A 315 -1.62 19.19 -9.79
N VAL A 316 -0.95 19.55 -10.87
CA VAL A 316 -1.26 20.70 -11.72
C VAL A 316 -1.53 20.18 -13.12
N HIS A 317 -2.67 20.57 -13.71
CA HIS A 317 -3.01 20.34 -15.10
C HIS A 317 -3.22 21.69 -15.81
N LEU A 318 -2.42 21.96 -16.83
CA LEU A 318 -2.50 23.20 -17.61
C LEU A 318 -2.89 22.91 -19.05
N VAL A 319 -3.98 23.51 -19.50
CA VAL A 319 -4.35 23.58 -20.92
C VAL A 319 -3.65 24.80 -21.53
N LEU A 320 -2.67 24.53 -22.39
CA LEU A 320 -1.81 25.54 -22.99
C LEU A 320 -2.25 25.87 -24.44
N PRO A 321 -1.85 27.03 -24.99
CA PRO A 321 -2.10 27.34 -26.40
C PRO A 321 -1.52 26.32 -27.37
N LYS A 322 -2.02 26.30 -28.62
CA LYS A 322 -1.53 25.43 -29.70
C LYS A 322 -1.60 23.93 -29.43
N LYS A 323 -2.67 23.48 -28.71
CA LYS A 323 -2.97 22.07 -28.44
C LYS A 323 -1.97 21.37 -27.51
N PHE A 324 -1.24 22.10 -26.68
CA PHE A 324 -0.42 21.54 -25.63
C PHE A 324 -1.20 21.37 -24.33
N THR A 325 -0.88 20.33 -23.57
CA THR A 325 -1.22 20.21 -22.15
C THR A 325 0.05 19.92 -21.37
N PHE A 326 0.11 20.43 -20.14
CA PHE A 326 1.23 20.19 -19.23
C PHE A 326 0.70 19.68 -17.90
N ASP A 327 1.15 18.50 -17.49
CA ASP A 327 0.86 17.88 -16.22
C ASP A 327 2.10 17.89 -15.34
N PHE A 328 1.95 18.33 -14.08
CA PHE A 328 3.02 18.36 -13.10
C PHE A 328 2.50 17.86 -11.76
N LYS A 329 3.15 16.82 -11.21
CA LYS A 329 2.73 16.16 -9.97
C LYS A 329 3.92 16.10 -9.00
N PRO A 330 4.17 17.16 -8.21
CA PRO A 330 5.16 17.12 -7.13
C PRO A 330 4.59 16.37 -5.94
N TYR A 331 5.47 15.72 -5.16
CA TYR A 331 5.09 15.03 -3.95
C TYR A 331 6.21 15.02 -2.91
N TYR A 332 5.80 14.91 -1.65
CA TYR A 332 6.67 14.63 -0.52
C TYR A 332 5.96 13.67 0.43
N VAL A 333 6.67 12.65 0.87
CA VAL A 333 6.21 11.66 1.84
C VAL A 333 7.25 11.56 2.94
N TYR A 334 6.80 11.69 4.16
CA TYR A 334 7.60 11.38 5.33
C TYR A 334 6.99 10.17 6.04
N ASN A 335 7.85 9.22 6.40
CA ASN A 335 7.46 8.06 7.18
C ASN A 335 8.55 7.82 8.21
N GLY A 336 8.25 8.06 9.47
CA GLY A 336 9.22 7.93 10.55
C GLY A 336 8.58 7.45 11.83
N GLY A 337 9.42 6.92 12.71
CA GLY A 337 8.95 6.42 13.98
C GLY A 337 9.88 5.38 14.58
N TYR A 338 9.35 4.58 15.49
CA TYR A 338 10.12 3.53 16.13
C TYR A 338 9.26 2.35 16.53
N SER A 339 9.88 1.17 16.48
CA SER A 339 9.34 -0.06 17.04
C SER A 339 10.23 -0.50 18.19
N TYR A 340 9.64 -1.09 19.23
CA TYR A 340 10.39 -1.70 20.31
C TYR A 340 9.83 -3.07 20.68
N ASN A 341 10.74 -3.98 21.06
CA ASN A 341 10.39 -5.35 21.44
C ASN A 341 11.23 -5.78 22.63
N GLY A 342 10.62 -6.48 23.58
CA GLY A 342 11.36 -7.17 24.62
C GLY A 342 12.24 -8.28 24.02
N SER A 343 13.45 -8.44 24.52
CA SER A 343 14.41 -9.44 24.09
C SER A 343 15.33 -9.88 25.22
N LEU A 344 16.02 -11.01 25.05
CA LEU A 344 17.15 -11.38 25.90
C LEU A 344 18.43 -11.00 25.16
N PHE A 345 19.24 -10.13 25.78
CA PHE A 345 20.53 -9.69 25.25
C PHE A 345 21.66 -10.52 25.87
N ASN A 346 22.56 -11.05 25.07
CA ASN A 346 23.71 -11.83 25.56
C ASN A 346 24.93 -10.92 25.78
N ALA A 347 25.09 -10.45 27.02
CA ALA A 347 26.22 -9.60 27.41
C ALA A 347 27.55 -10.37 27.53
N THR A 348 27.54 -11.71 27.52
CA THR A 348 28.77 -12.50 27.51
C THR A 348 29.46 -12.45 26.16
N THR A 349 28.69 -12.57 25.07
CA THR A 349 29.21 -12.50 23.70
C THR A 349 29.39 -11.08 23.20
N THR A 350 28.65 -10.12 23.77
CA THR A 350 28.71 -8.70 23.41
C THR A 350 28.81 -7.87 24.70
N PRO A 351 30.05 -7.62 25.20
CA PRO A 351 30.26 -6.87 26.43
C PRO A 351 29.73 -5.44 26.33
N VAL A 352 28.85 -5.08 27.24
CA VAL A 352 28.25 -3.72 27.34
C VAL A 352 28.12 -3.31 28.80
N THR A 353 28.02 -2.00 29.02
CA THR A 353 27.74 -1.38 30.32
C THR A 353 26.34 -0.75 30.33
N LEU A 354 25.77 -0.59 31.51
CA LEU A 354 24.52 0.17 31.69
C LEU A 354 24.87 1.66 31.93
N GLY A 355 24.76 2.46 30.88
CA GLY A 355 25.25 3.83 30.86
C GLY A 355 26.74 3.95 30.46
N PRO A 356 27.22 5.16 30.15
CA PRO A 356 28.60 5.39 29.66
C PRO A 356 29.69 4.95 30.63
N ASP A 357 29.48 5.19 31.93
CA ASP A 357 30.43 4.88 33.03
C ASP A 357 29.83 3.86 34.01
N GLY A 358 28.81 3.11 33.55
CA GLY A 358 28.06 2.21 34.40
C GLY A 358 28.69 0.84 34.60
N ALA A 359 28.04 0.02 35.42
CA ALA A 359 28.47 -1.36 35.68
C ALA A 359 28.41 -2.22 34.40
N ALA A 360 29.38 -3.11 34.23
CA ALA A 360 29.39 -4.11 33.17
C ALA A 360 28.22 -5.08 33.36
N LEU A 361 27.48 -5.34 32.29
CA LEU A 361 26.43 -6.35 32.25
C LEU A 361 27.05 -7.71 31.94
N SER A 362 26.46 -8.78 32.46
CA SER A 362 26.94 -10.15 32.26
C SER A 362 25.78 -11.12 32.05
N GLY A 363 26.05 -12.22 31.34
CA GLY A 363 25.05 -13.25 31.06
C GLY A 363 23.95 -12.82 30.11
N SER A 364 22.78 -13.43 30.27
CA SER A 364 21.57 -13.11 29.51
C SER A 364 20.76 -12.04 30.24
N VAL A 365 20.66 -10.85 29.66
CA VAL A 365 20.06 -9.67 30.27
C VAL A 365 18.72 -9.36 29.62
N PRO A 366 17.61 -9.21 30.37
CA PRO A 366 16.36 -8.70 29.82
C PRO A 366 16.55 -7.32 29.24
N ALA A 367 16.24 -7.15 27.97
CA ALA A 367 16.46 -5.93 27.23
C ALA A 367 15.23 -5.55 26.39
N THR A 368 15.16 -4.29 26.04
CA THR A 368 14.30 -3.79 24.96
C THR A 368 15.18 -3.41 23.79
N SER A 369 14.94 -4.04 22.64
CA SER A 369 15.51 -3.60 21.37
C SER A 369 14.61 -2.54 20.74
N ASN A 370 15.20 -1.48 20.22
CA ASN A 370 14.50 -0.42 19.50
C ASN A 370 15.03 -0.31 18.07
N TYR A 371 14.08 -0.19 17.16
CA TYR A 371 14.31 0.08 15.76
C TYR A 371 13.67 1.42 15.43
N SER A 372 14.47 2.44 15.16
CA SER A 372 13.98 3.77 14.77
C SER A 372 14.28 4.06 13.31
N VAL A 373 13.35 4.73 12.65
CA VAL A 373 13.41 5.03 11.22
C VAL A 373 13.09 6.50 10.97
N TYR A 374 13.86 7.11 10.09
CA TYR A 374 13.58 8.40 9.46
C TYR A 374 13.65 8.22 7.95
N ARG A 375 12.54 8.45 7.24
CA ARG A 375 12.44 8.14 5.81
C ARG A 375 11.74 9.28 5.05
N PRO A 376 12.46 10.32 4.62
CA PRO A 376 11.97 11.29 3.67
C PRO A 376 11.99 10.74 2.24
N HIS A 377 10.95 11.03 1.48
CA HIS A 377 10.77 10.62 0.10
C HIS A 377 10.16 11.79 -0.68
N ALA A 378 10.79 12.25 -1.74
CA ALA A 378 10.34 13.41 -2.51
C ALA A 378 10.56 13.20 -4.01
N GLY A 379 9.69 13.77 -4.80
CA GLY A 379 9.84 13.69 -6.24
C GLY A 379 8.84 14.54 -7.01
N ALA A 380 8.92 14.47 -8.32
CA ALA A 380 7.98 15.12 -9.22
C ALA A 380 7.93 14.42 -10.57
N VAL A 381 6.73 14.33 -11.13
CA VAL A 381 6.50 13.93 -12.53
C VAL A 381 6.09 15.16 -13.32
N ALA A 382 6.74 15.37 -14.47
CA ALA A 382 6.35 16.39 -15.44
C ALA A 382 6.09 15.72 -16.79
N GLU A 383 4.95 16.01 -17.40
CA GLU A 383 4.56 15.50 -18.71
C GLU A 383 4.05 16.64 -19.59
N LEU A 384 4.64 16.79 -20.77
CA LEU A 384 4.17 17.70 -21.81
C LEU A 384 3.54 16.89 -22.93
N SER A 385 2.27 17.08 -23.19
CA SER A 385 1.54 16.42 -24.25
C SER A 385 1.20 17.39 -25.38
N TYR A 386 1.29 16.93 -26.60
CA TYR A 386 0.98 17.66 -27.82
C TYR A 386 0.02 16.87 -28.70
N LYS A 387 -1.17 17.42 -28.95
CA LYS A 387 -2.12 16.82 -29.87
C LYS A 387 -1.70 17.15 -31.31
N ILE A 388 -0.93 16.24 -31.92
CA ILE A 388 -0.36 16.40 -33.28
C ILE A 388 -1.48 16.64 -34.28
N ASP A 389 -2.46 15.74 -34.28
CA ASP A 389 -3.65 15.82 -35.14
C ASP A 389 -4.91 15.35 -34.37
N ARG A 390 -5.97 15.00 -35.10
CA ARG A 390 -7.21 14.49 -34.50
C ARG A 390 -7.04 13.06 -33.92
N HIS A 391 -6.00 12.36 -34.32
CA HIS A 391 -5.78 10.96 -33.99
C HIS A 391 -4.69 10.78 -32.92
N ASN A 392 -3.56 11.51 -33.04
CA ASN A 392 -2.35 11.26 -32.28
C ASN A 392 -2.13 12.31 -31.20
N THR A 393 -1.85 11.84 -29.99
CA THR A 393 -1.39 12.65 -28.86
C THR A 393 -0.03 12.12 -28.40
N PHE A 394 1.02 12.86 -28.70
CA PHE A 394 2.37 12.54 -28.28
C PHE A 394 2.71 13.21 -26.98
N SER A 395 3.36 12.49 -26.07
CA SER A 395 3.81 13.00 -24.78
C SER A 395 5.28 12.72 -24.55
N LEU A 396 5.94 13.69 -23.94
CA LEU A 396 7.30 13.59 -23.41
C LEU A 396 7.24 13.89 -21.91
N GLY A 397 7.86 13.05 -21.11
CA GLY A 397 7.84 13.28 -19.68
C GLY A 397 9.13 12.89 -18.98
N TYR A 398 9.25 13.41 -17.77
CA TYR A 398 10.36 13.18 -16.87
C TYR A 398 9.86 12.96 -15.46
N TRP A 399 10.44 11.97 -14.79
CA TRP A 399 10.20 11.69 -13.38
C TRP A 399 11.51 11.70 -12.61
N PHE A 400 11.55 12.52 -11.56
CA PHE A 400 12.58 12.54 -10.54
C PHE A 400 12.04 11.97 -9.24
N ASP A 401 12.83 11.12 -8.57
CA ASP A 401 12.49 10.53 -7.29
C ASP A 401 13.74 10.41 -6.41
N TYR A 402 13.60 10.79 -5.16
CA TYR A 402 14.63 10.69 -4.13
C TYR A 402 14.05 10.08 -2.88
N GLN A 403 14.64 9.01 -2.38
CA GLN A 403 14.32 8.43 -1.08
C GLN A 403 15.59 8.25 -0.27
N ASP A 404 15.53 8.66 1.00
CA ASP A 404 16.49 8.36 2.04
C ASP A 404 15.84 7.51 3.12
N ASN A 405 16.62 6.63 3.76
CA ASN A 405 16.13 5.73 4.80
C ASN A 405 17.23 5.54 5.85
N GLN A 406 17.09 6.27 6.95
CA GLN A 406 17.98 6.18 8.08
C GLN A 406 17.38 5.27 9.15
N VAL A 407 18.15 4.28 9.58
CA VAL A 407 17.71 3.25 10.54
C VAL A 407 18.72 3.13 11.65
N ASN A 408 18.25 3.11 12.90
CA ASN A 408 19.08 2.88 14.07
C ASN A 408 18.50 1.76 14.93
N ASN A 409 19.35 0.82 15.35
CA ASN A 409 19.03 -0.17 16.36
C ASN A 409 19.74 0.18 17.68
N LEU A 410 18.97 0.25 18.76
CA LEU A 410 19.42 0.57 20.10
C LEU A 410 18.95 -0.50 21.09
N TYR A 411 19.67 -0.64 22.18
CA TYR A 411 19.27 -1.50 23.29
C TYR A 411 19.20 -0.73 24.60
N SER A 412 18.27 -1.12 25.45
CA SER A 412 18.15 -0.64 26.83
C SER A 412 17.71 -1.77 27.75
N ILE A 413 17.94 -1.61 29.06
CA ILE A 413 17.47 -2.58 30.05
C ILE A 413 15.94 -2.64 30.06
N ALA A 414 15.38 -3.84 30.08
CA ALA A 414 13.94 -4.03 30.23
C ALA A 414 13.54 -4.06 31.70
N THR A 415 12.41 -3.44 32.03
CA THR A 415 11.84 -3.41 33.38
C THR A 415 10.38 -3.89 33.37
N GLU A 416 9.86 -4.29 34.52
CA GLU A 416 8.47 -4.72 34.71
C GLU A 416 7.42 -3.66 34.36
N ASN A 417 7.78 -2.38 34.52
CA ASN A 417 6.91 -1.27 34.19
C ASN A 417 6.89 -0.92 32.69
N GLY A 418 7.59 -1.68 31.86
CA GLY A 418 7.91 -1.30 30.50
C GLY A 418 8.88 -0.10 30.47
N ASN A 419 9.58 0.08 29.39
CA ASN A 419 10.47 1.23 29.24
C ASN A 419 9.74 2.41 28.58
N LYS A 420 8.85 3.09 29.32
CA LYS A 420 8.00 4.16 28.80
C LYS A 420 8.77 5.36 28.20
N ASN A 421 10.01 5.55 28.63
CA ASN A 421 10.86 6.63 28.14
C ASN A 421 11.90 6.16 27.11
N PHE A 422 11.69 4.99 26.59
CA PHE A 422 12.51 4.43 25.54
C PHE A 422 12.39 5.27 24.24
N PRO A 423 13.46 5.46 23.47
CA PRO A 423 14.83 4.89 23.63
C PRO A 423 15.80 5.78 24.40
N TYR A 424 15.35 6.90 24.93
CA TYR A 424 16.21 7.98 25.41
C TYR A 424 16.24 8.15 26.94
N ALA A 425 15.67 7.23 27.70
CA ALA A 425 15.70 7.29 29.14
C ALA A 425 17.14 7.24 29.66
N ALA A 426 17.53 8.27 30.39
CA ALA A 426 18.87 8.38 30.98
C ALA A 426 19.16 7.18 31.88
N GLY A 427 20.35 6.61 31.77
CA GLY A 427 20.81 5.50 32.59
C GLY A 427 20.25 4.11 32.22
N THR A 428 19.40 3.98 31.21
CA THR A 428 18.84 2.66 30.81
C THR A 428 19.51 2.07 29.58
N GLY A 429 20.25 2.84 28.81
CA GLY A 429 20.86 2.42 27.55
C GLY A 429 22.11 1.56 27.74
N PHE A 430 22.33 0.68 26.75
CA PHE A 430 23.57 -0.09 26.67
C PHE A 430 24.67 0.73 25.99
N TYR A 431 25.88 0.62 26.52
CA TYR A 431 27.07 1.31 26.03
C TYR A 431 28.20 0.31 25.80
N GLN A 432 29.04 0.61 24.84
CA GLN A 432 30.26 -0.14 24.55
C GLN A 432 31.39 0.86 24.29
N ASN A 433 32.51 0.71 25.01
CA ASN A 433 33.66 1.62 24.92
C ASN A 433 33.27 3.10 25.11
N GLY A 434 32.40 3.41 26.08
CA GLY A 434 31.93 4.77 26.37
C GLY A 434 30.94 5.36 25.39
N SER A 435 30.62 4.68 24.30
CA SER A 435 29.63 5.10 23.29
C SER A 435 28.36 4.28 23.38
N ARG A 436 27.23 4.87 22.98
CA ARG A 436 25.94 4.16 22.89
C ARG A 436 26.10 2.92 22.01
N TYR A 437 25.73 1.76 22.51
CA TYR A 437 25.76 0.54 21.74
C TYR A 437 24.67 0.54 20.67
N MET A 438 25.09 0.57 19.41
CA MET A 438 24.22 0.54 18.23
C MET A 438 24.73 -0.56 17.29
N PRO A 439 24.14 -1.78 17.33
CA PRO A 439 24.60 -2.86 16.45
C PRO A 439 24.34 -2.58 14.98
N TYR A 440 23.42 -1.69 14.68
CA TYR A 440 23.13 -1.23 13.34
C TYR A 440 22.79 0.27 13.32
N GLN A 441 23.46 1.00 12.47
CA GLN A 441 23.17 2.40 12.14
C GLN A 441 23.29 2.55 10.64
N GLY A 442 22.16 2.39 9.93
CA GLY A 442 22.10 2.35 8.49
C GLY A 442 21.64 3.67 7.86
N ASP A 443 22.20 3.96 6.71
CA ASP A 443 21.77 5.02 5.79
C ASP A 443 21.72 4.40 4.40
N SER A 444 20.54 4.41 3.76
CA SER A 444 20.34 3.80 2.45
C SER A 444 19.28 4.56 1.67
N GLY A 445 19.41 4.59 0.36
CA GLY A 445 18.44 5.29 -0.45
C GLY A 445 18.69 5.16 -1.95
N TRP A 446 17.97 5.94 -2.71
CA TRP A 446 18.16 6.05 -4.15
C TRP A 446 17.85 7.45 -4.69
N TYR A 447 18.46 7.71 -5.86
CA TYR A 447 18.01 8.71 -6.83
C TYR A 447 17.51 7.97 -8.07
N ASN A 448 16.36 8.34 -8.58
CA ASN A 448 15.83 7.86 -9.84
C ASN A 448 15.59 9.04 -10.78
N HIS A 449 16.07 8.90 -12.02
CA HIS A 449 15.79 9.79 -13.12
C HIS A 449 15.17 8.95 -14.24
N SER A 450 13.90 9.18 -14.57
CA SER A 450 13.23 8.47 -15.64
C SER A 450 12.78 9.43 -16.74
N LEU A 451 13.10 9.09 -17.96
CA LEU A 451 12.58 9.76 -19.16
C LEU A 451 11.58 8.83 -19.84
N PHE A 452 10.47 9.36 -20.31
CA PHE A 452 9.52 8.57 -21.07
C PHE A 452 8.93 9.36 -22.24
N VAL A 453 8.59 8.60 -23.28
CA VAL A 453 7.84 9.08 -24.44
C VAL A 453 6.67 8.14 -24.65
N ARG A 454 5.52 8.68 -25.05
CA ARG A 454 4.38 7.87 -25.45
C ARG A 454 3.58 8.55 -26.56
N ASP A 455 2.91 7.75 -27.36
CA ASP A 455 1.88 8.18 -28.29
C ASP A 455 0.58 7.41 -28.02
N VAL A 456 -0.51 8.13 -27.92
CA VAL A 456 -1.87 7.59 -27.86
C VAL A 456 -2.54 7.93 -29.16
N ALA A 457 -2.70 6.91 -30.01
CA ALA A 457 -3.28 7.05 -31.34
C ALA A 457 -4.69 6.44 -31.39
N ARG A 458 -5.66 7.20 -31.92
CA ARG A 458 -7.06 6.77 -32.07
C ARG A 458 -7.50 6.87 -33.51
N TYR A 459 -7.87 5.73 -34.08
CA TYR A 459 -8.30 5.60 -35.48
C TYR A 459 -9.70 4.98 -35.58
N LEU A 460 -10.26 4.94 -36.79
CA LEU A 460 -11.56 4.33 -37.08
C LEU A 460 -12.69 4.88 -36.20
N ASP A 461 -12.78 6.19 -36.10
CA ASP A 461 -13.75 6.91 -35.24
C ASP A 461 -13.66 6.49 -33.75
N ASN A 462 -12.43 6.44 -33.22
CA ASN A 462 -12.08 6.00 -31.86
C ASN A 462 -12.40 4.53 -31.56
N ARG A 463 -12.59 3.69 -32.57
CA ARG A 463 -12.76 2.23 -32.36
C ARG A 463 -11.44 1.50 -32.16
N LEU A 464 -10.35 1.98 -32.78
CA LEU A 464 -9.00 1.46 -32.61
C LEU A 464 -8.18 2.45 -31.80
N GLU A 465 -7.66 2.01 -30.65
CA GLU A 465 -6.71 2.76 -29.83
C GLU A 465 -5.37 2.01 -29.79
N VAL A 466 -4.29 2.71 -30.06
CA VAL A 466 -2.92 2.20 -29.98
C VAL A 466 -2.15 3.08 -28.99
N ASN A 467 -1.64 2.47 -27.93
CA ASN A 467 -0.79 3.11 -26.93
C ASN A 467 0.63 2.55 -27.06
N ALA A 468 1.55 3.33 -27.55
CA ALA A 468 2.96 2.94 -27.67
C ALA A 468 3.82 3.86 -26.81
N GLY A 469 4.77 3.30 -26.07
CA GLY A 469 5.63 4.08 -25.20
C GLY A 469 6.95 3.40 -24.89
N PHE A 470 7.89 4.22 -24.42
CA PHE A 470 9.18 3.76 -23.96
C PHE A 470 9.64 4.62 -22.79
N LYS A 471 10.07 3.98 -21.71
CA LYS A 471 10.63 4.63 -20.52
C LYS A 471 12.01 4.09 -20.25
N VAL A 472 12.91 4.96 -19.85
CA VAL A 472 14.23 4.60 -19.32
C VAL A 472 14.33 5.11 -17.91
N SER A 473 14.52 4.19 -16.96
CA SER A 473 14.79 4.53 -15.56
C SER A 473 16.27 4.38 -15.25
N MET A 474 16.89 5.44 -14.76
CA MET A 474 18.30 5.51 -14.36
C MET A 474 18.35 5.69 -12.85
N ILE A 475 18.73 4.63 -12.13
CA ILE A 475 18.62 4.55 -10.68
C ILE A 475 20.01 4.39 -10.08
N ASN A 476 20.38 5.31 -9.17
CA ASN A 476 21.53 5.18 -8.31
C ASN A 476 21.05 4.78 -6.92
N ARG A 477 21.46 3.60 -6.42
CA ARG A 477 21.18 3.11 -5.07
C ARG A 477 22.43 3.19 -4.23
N TRP A 478 22.29 3.47 -2.94
CA TRP A 478 23.41 3.41 -1.98
C TRP A 478 22.97 2.82 -0.65
N SER A 479 23.96 2.28 0.07
CA SER A 479 23.81 1.87 1.46
C SER A 479 25.10 2.02 2.23
N ARG A 480 25.03 2.37 3.51
CA ARG A 480 26.11 2.43 4.46
C ARG A 480 25.64 1.98 5.85
N ASN A 481 26.46 1.21 6.52
CA ASN A 481 26.29 0.91 7.95
C ASN A 481 27.40 1.61 8.75
N TYR A 482 27.04 2.64 9.50
CA TYR A 482 27.99 3.42 10.32
C TYR A 482 28.45 2.68 11.58
N ALA A 483 27.72 1.64 12.02
CA ALA A 483 28.13 0.78 13.12
C ALA A 483 29.30 -0.17 12.75
N SER A 484 29.71 -0.15 11.48
CA SER A 484 30.77 -0.99 10.96
C SER A 484 31.81 -0.16 10.20
N SER A 485 33.00 -0.73 10.00
CA SER A 485 34.07 -0.14 9.17
C SER A 485 33.84 -0.28 7.66
N ALA A 486 32.73 -0.91 7.24
CA ALA A 486 32.45 -1.11 5.84
C ALA A 486 32.25 0.22 5.09
N PRO A 487 32.78 0.35 3.87
CA PRO A 487 32.60 1.52 3.05
C PRO A 487 31.12 1.65 2.59
N ARG A 488 30.73 2.88 2.22
CA ARG A 488 29.47 3.09 1.51
C ARG A 488 29.49 2.32 0.19
N THR A 489 28.47 1.53 -0.06
CA THR A 489 28.28 0.81 -1.33
C THR A 489 27.27 1.57 -2.18
N ALA A 490 27.50 1.68 -3.47
CA ALA A 490 26.58 2.30 -4.42
C ALA A 490 26.57 1.53 -5.74
N GLU A 491 25.41 1.53 -6.40
CA GLU A 491 25.21 0.87 -7.68
C GLU A 491 24.35 1.73 -8.60
N ASN A 492 24.74 1.82 -9.87
CA ASN A 492 23.94 2.45 -10.93
C ASN A 492 23.28 1.38 -11.79
N THR A 493 22.00 1.54 -12.03
CA THR A 493 21.20 0.62 -12.85
C THR A 493 20.42 1.43 -13.89
N VAL A 494 20.40 0.95 -15.13
CA VAL A 494 19.57 1.49 -16.20
C VAL A 494 18.59 0.43 -16.65
N VAL A 495 17.30 0.75 -16.65
CA VAL A 495 16.22 -0.20 -16.98
C VAL A 495 15.39 0.36 -18.13
N PRO A 496 15.44 -0.26 -19.33
CA PRO A 496 14.57 0.08 -20.45
C PRO A 496 13.22 -0.62 -20.32
N LEU A 497 12.13 0.11 -20.51
CA LEU A 497 10.76 -0.33 -20.31
C LEU A 497 9.92 -0.02 -21.56
N PRO A 498 9.86 -0.92 -22.54
CA PRO A 498 8.97 -0.79 -23.69
C PRO A 498 7.54 -1.11 -23.31
N GLN A 499 6.57 -0.43 -23.95
CA GLN A 499 5.14 -0.68 -23.79
C GLN A 499 4.41 -0.57 -25.13
N LEU A 500 3.52 -1.53 -25.38
CA LEU A 500 2.58 -1.51 -26.50
C LEU A 500 1.23 -2.05 -26.04
N GLY A 501 0.18 -1.25 -26.21
CA GLY A 501 -1.20 -1.65 -25.98
C GLY A 501 -2.06 -1.33 -27.20
N ILE A 502 -2.91 -2.25 -27.62
CA ILE A 502 -3.84 -2.09 -28.72
C ILE A 502 -5.23 -2.49 -28.23
N GLY A 503 -6.18 -1.58 -28.33
CA GLY A 503 -7.60 -1.82 -28.02
C GLY A 503 -8.47 -1.63 -29.25
N TYR A 504 -9.41 -2.56 -29.48
CA TYR A 504 -10.34 -2.47 -30.58
C TYR A 504 -11.78 -2.67 -30.13
N LYS A 505 -12.62 -1.66 -30.31
CA LYS A 505 -14.08 -1.73 -30.12
C LYS A 505 -14.72 -2.42 -31.32
N ILE A 506 -15.11 -3.66 -31.14
CA ILE A 506 -15.80 -4.44 -32.18
C ILE A 506 -17.16 -3.78 -32.49
N ASP A 507 -17.85 -3.39 -31.40
CA ASP A 507 -19.10 -2.65 -31.42
C ASP A 507 -19.22 -1.79 -30.14
N ASP A 508 -20.39 -1.19 -29.87
CA ASP A 508 -20.63 -0.34 -28.69
C ASP A 508 -20.58 -1.11 -27.37
N HIS A 509 -20.67 -2.43 -27.42
CA HIS A 509 -20.73 -3.33 -26.26
C HIS A 509 -19.45 -4.14 -26.06
N ASN A 510 -18.72 -4.43 -27.14
CA ASN A 510 -17.59 -5.34 -27.11
C ASN A 510 -16.29 -4.65 -27.45
N GLN A 511 -15.30 -4.85 -26.61
CA GLN A 511 -13.92 -4.43 -26.81
C GLN A 511 -12.98 -5.61 -26.62
N ILE A 512 -11.99 -5.76 -27.49
CA ILE A 512 -10.84 -6.63 -27.29
C ILE A 512 -9.59 -5.76 -27.12
N TYR A 513 -8.61 -6.27 -26.37
CA TYR A 513 -7.31 -5.61 -26.26
C TYR A 513 -6.18 -6.63 -26.15
N ILE A 514 -5.01 -6.21 -26.57
CA ILE A 514 -3.74 -6.90 -26.36
C ILE A 514 -2.73 -5.88 -25.83
N ASN A 515 -1.89 -6.30 -24.90
CA ASN A 515 -0.74 -5.50 -24.50
C ASN A 515 0.49 -6.37 -24.23
N ALA A 516 1.65 -5.73 -24.37
CA ALA A 516 2.93 -6.29 -23.98
C ALA A 516 3.80 -5.18 -23.40
N GLU A 517 4.46 -5.44 -22.27
CA GLU A 517 5.40 -4.48 -21.67
C GLU A 517 6.52 -5.14 -20.90
N GLY A 518 7.61 -4.37 -20.76
CA GLY A 518 8.66 -4.64 -19.80
C GLY A 518 8.41 -3.89 -18.49
N ASP A 519 8.49 -4.61 -17.37
CA ASP A 519 8.44 -4.04 -16.03
C ASP A 519 9.59 -4.53 -15.16
N TYR A 520 9.79 -3.88 -14.02
CA TYR A 520 10.88 -4.23 -13.12
C TYR A 520 10.50 -4.05 -11.65
N ARG A 521 11.32 -4.63 -10.80
CA ARG A 521 11.42 -4.30 -9.38
C ARG A 521 12.89 -4.07 -9.03
N MET A 522 13.18 -2.93 -8.41
CA MET A 522 14.49 -2.67 -7.83
C MET A 522 14.65 -3.42 -6.50
N PRO A 523 15.81 -4.03 -6.24
CA PRO A 523 16.14 -4.49 -4.91
C PRO A 523 16.17 -3.30 -3.93
N ASP A 524 15.75 -3.55 -2.70
CA ASP A 524 15.85 -2.57 -1.61
C ASP A 524 17.29 -2.04 -1.50
N PRO A 525 17.53 -0.72 -1.37
CA PRO A 525 18.87 -0.17 -1.20
C PRO A 525 19.62 -0.77 -0.01
N GLY A 526 18.90 -1.11 1.08
CA GLY A 526 19.48 -1.80 2.23
C GLY A 526 20.14 -3.14 1.86
N SER A 527 19.72 -3.79 0.76
CA SER A 527 20.34 -5.03 0.26
C SER A 527 21.78 -4.85 -0.24
N LEU A 528 22.23 -3.62 -0.47
CA LEU A 528 23.64 -3.30 -0.77
C LEU A 528 24.52 -3.31 0.49
N SER A 529 23.92 -3.31 1.69
CA SER A 529 24.66 -3.32 2.94
C SER A 529 25.48 -4.59 3.08
N SER A 530 26.64 -4.41 3.61
CA SER A 530 27.62 -5.46 3.86
C SER A 530 27.12 -6.45 4.90
N VAL A 531 27.30 -7.73 4.65
CA VAL A 531 27.07 -8.79 5.64
C VAL A 531 28.33 -8.95 6.48
N PHE A 532 28.16 -8.97 7.80
CA PHE A 532 29.23 -9.20 8.77
C PHE A 532 29.10 -10.58 9.36
N ASP A 533 30.23 -11.22 9.57
CA ASP A 533 30.32 -12.39 10.42
C ASP A 533 29.95 -11.98 11.86
N ALA A 534 28.84 -12.55 12.37
CA ALA A 534 28.33 -12.21 13.70
C ALA A 534 29.26 -12.64 14.86
N GLN A 535 30.21 -13.56 14.62
CA GLN A 535 31.18 -14.02 15.62
C GLN A 535 32.45 -13.19 15.63
N THR A 536 32.92 -12.76 14.46
CA THR A 536 34.21 -12.06 14.33
C THR A 536 34.04 -10.57 14.12
N GLY A 537 32.84 -10.08 13.80
CA GLY A 537 32.59 -8.69 13.38
C GLY A 537 33.26 -8.33 12.05
N SER A 538 33.81 -9.33 11.36
CA SER A 538 34.57 -9.12 10.14
C SER A 538 33.62 -8.98 8.92
N TYR A 539 33.99 -8.08 8.01
CA TYR A 539 33.30 -7.92 6.74
C TYR A 539 33.45 -9.16 5.87
N VAL A 540 32.34 -9.79 5.50
CA VAL A 540 32.31 -11.00 4.67
C VAL A 540 31.96 -10.69 3.20
N GLY A 541 31.73 -9.42 2.87
CA GLY A 541 31.21 -9.01 1.57
C GLY A 541 29.68 -9.01 1.55
N ASN A 542 29.12 -8.76 0.36
CA ASN A 542 27.69 -8.91 0.13
C ASN A 542 27.44 -10.07 -0.86
N PRO A 543 27.35 -11.33 -0.38
CA PRO A 543 27.11 -12.48 -1.25
C PRO A 543 25.70 -12.44 -1.87
N TYR A 544 24.83 -11.54 -1.40
CA TYR A 544 23.43 -11.44 -1.80
C TYR A 544 23.13 -10.17 -2.62
N ASN A 545 24.15 -9.57 -3.29
CA ASN A 545 23.92 -8.41 -4.17
C ASN A 545 22.86 -8.76 -5.22
N ALA A 546 21.60 -8.45 -4.86
CA ALA A 546 20.45 -8.83 -5.65
C ALA A 546 20.36 -7.95 -6.90
N LYS A 547 20.38 -8.59 -8.07
CA LYS A 547 20.14 -7.91 -9.36
C LYS A 547 18.66 -7.50 -9.44
N PRO A 548 18.33 -6.43 -10.18
CA PRO A 548 16.94 -6.08 -10.46
C PRO A 548 16.16 -7.26 -11.04
N GLN A 549 14.95 -7.44 -10.55
CA GLN A 549 13.98 -8.34 -11.16
C GLN A 549 13.41 -7.66 -12.40
N TYR A 550 13.34 -8.36 -13.52
CA TYR A 550 12.77 -7.87 -14.75
C TYR A 550 11.68 -8.81 -15.26
N LEU A 551 10.62 -8.24 -15.82
CA LEU A 551 9.48 -9.00 -16.34
C LEU A 551 9.17 -8.58 -17.76
N ILE A 552 8.76 -9.57 -18.55
CA ILE A 552 7.96 -9.36 -19.76
C ILE A 552 6.55 -9.84 -19.44
N LYS A 553 5.59 -8.97 -19.65
CA LYS A 553 4.17 -9.22 -19.42
C LYS A 553 3.43 -9.15 -20.74
N GLU A 554 2.55 -10.09 -20.97
CA GLU A 554 1.68 -10.18 -22.15
C GLU A 554 0.25 -10.43 -21.69
N GLU A 555 -0.70 -9.69 -22.24
CA GLU A 555 -2.13 -9.84 -21.92
C GLU A 555 -2.98 -9.78 -23.17
N LEU A 556 -4.04 -10.59 -23.19
CA LEU A 556 -5.12 -10.55 -24.15
C LEU A 556 -6.45 -10.47 -23.39
N GLY A 557 -7.24 -9.44 -23.65
CA GLY A 557 -8.50 -9.25 -22.93
C GLY A 557 -9.69 -9.01 -23.82
N TRP A 558 -10.86 -9.28 -23.24
CA TRP A 558 -12.16 -8.99 -23.80
C TRP A 558 -13.05 -8.34 -22.76
N ARG A 559 -13.78 -7.30 -23.15
CA ARG A 559 -14.76 -6.60 -22.33
C ARG A 559 -16.09 -6.55 -22.99
N PHE A 560 -17.12 -6.69 -22.19
CA PHE A 560 -18.50 -6.56 -22.58
C PHE A 560 -19.25 -5.63 -21.63
N ASP A 561 -20.05 -4.71 -22.16
CA ASP A 561 -20.90 -3.84 -21.37
C ASP A 561 -22.20 -3.55 -22.14
N ASN A 562 -23.31 -3.83 -21.49
CA ASN A 562 -24.62 -3.43 -21.97
C ASN A 562 -25.50 -2.91 -20.82
N LYS A 563 -26.76 -2.62 -21.08
CA LYS A 563 -27.66 -2.06 -20.06
C LYS A 563 -27.96 -3.02 -18.88
N TYR A 564 -27.60 -4.30 -18.96
CA TYR A 564 -27.87 -5.30 -17.94
C TYR A 564 -26.63 -5.82 -17.24
N LEU A 565 -25.53 -5.92 -17.97
CA LEU A 565 -24.37 -6.72 -17.57
C LEU A 565 -23.08 -6.10 -18.05
N MET A 566 -22.06 -6.19 -17.21
CA MET A 566 -20.66 -5.95 -17.51
C MET A 566 -19.86 -7.23 -17.32
N ALA A 567 -18.90 -7.49 -18.21
CA ALA A 567 -17.95 -8.60 -18.09
C ALA A 567 -16.56 -8.16 -18.54
N ASP A 568 -15.53 -8.70 -17.91
CA ASP A 568 -14.12 -8.54 -18.28
C ASP A 568 -13.43 -9.90 -18.17
N LEU A 569 -12.66 -10.25 -19.18
CA LEU A 569 -11.82 -11.46 -19.23
C LEU A 569 -10.43 -11.05 -19.68
N SER A 570 -9.42 -11.41 -18.94
CA SER A 570 -8.00 -11.17 -19.25
C SER A 570 -7.22 -12.48 -19.15
N LEU A 571 -6.55 -12.86 -20.22
CA LEU A 571 -5.55 -13.94 -20.25
C LEU A 571 -4.18 -13.30 -20.10
N PHE A 572 -3.30 -13.89 -19.30
CA PHE A 572 -1.98 -13.31 -19.05
C PHE A 572 -0.84 -14.36 -19.07
N ASN A 573 0.34 -13.89 -19.47
CA ASN A 573 1.60 -14.62 -19.41
C ASN A 573 2.71 -13.69 -18.92
N TYR A 574 3.38 -14.05 -17.80
CA TYR A 574 4.48 -13.30 -17.22
C TYR A 574 5.73 -14.15 -17.19
N SER A 575 6.80 -13.64 -17.79
CA SER A 575 8.14 -14.22 -17.72
C SER A 575 8.99 -13.36 -16.80
N ILE A 576 9.39 -13.92 -15.65
CA ILE A 576 10.07 -13.21 -14.56
C ILE A 576 11.51 -13.69 -14.49
N THR A 577 12.44 -12.75 -14.59
CA THR A 577 13.89 -13.00 -14.46
C THR A 577 14.40 -12.39 -13.16
N ASN A 578 15.29 -13.10 -12.45
CA ASN A 578 15.84 -12.67 -11.16
C ASN A 578 14.76 -12.34 -10.12
N ARG A 579 13.84 -13.25 -9.88
CA ARG A 579 12.75 -13.09 -8.91
C ARG A 579 13.29 -12.66 -7.54
N LEU A 580 12.93 -11.47 -7.09
CA LEU A 580 13.31 -10.94 -5.78
C LEU A 580 12.31 -11.39 -4.71
N VAL A 581 12.79 -12.02 -3.65
CA VAL A 581 11.96 -12.48 -2.54
C VAL A 581 12.62 -12.14 -1.22
N ALA A 582 11.85 -11.54 -0.32
CA ALA A 582 12.25 -11.39 1.07
C ALA A 582 12.11 -12.74 1.77
N THR A 583 13.18 -13.20 2.38
CA THR A 583 13.22 -14.48 3.12
C THR A 583 14.15 -14.34 4.32
N SER A 584 14.06 -15.28 5.25
CA SER A 584 15.03 -15.39 6.34
C SER A 584 16.09 -16.42 5.97
N VAL A 585 17.34 -16.00 5.97
CA VAL A 585 18.51 -16.89 5.87
C VAL A 585 19.15 -17.02 7.24
N TYR A 586 19.70 -18.18 7.54
CA TYR A 586 20.44 -18.39 8.79
C TYR A 586 21.93 -18.21 8.56
N VAL A 587 22.49 -17.27 9.31
CA VAL A 587 23.94 -17.05 9.36
C VAL A 587 24.36 -17.30 10.81
N ASN A 588 25.25 -18.27 11.05
CA ASN A 588 25.69 -18.66 12.40
C ASN A 588 24.53 -18.90 13.39
N ASN A 589 23.49 -19.61 12.98
CA ASN A 589 22.26 -19.90 13.73
C ASN A 589 21.40 -18.66 14.08
N GLN A 590 21.64 -17.51 13.49
CA GLN A 590 20.77 -16.34 13.59
C GLN A 590 19.99 -16.14 12.29
N ALA A 591 18.66 -15.97 12.41
CA ALA A 591 17.81 -15.64 11.26
C ALA A 591 18.05 -14.18 10.87
N ILE A 592 18.48 -13.95 9.64
CA ILE A 592 18.67 -12.63 9.04
C ILE A 592 17.64 -12.49 7.92
N SER A 593 16.79 -11.50 8.03
CA SER A 593 15.89 -11.15 6.92
C SER A 593 16.69 -10.50 5.79
N THR A 594 16.57 -11.03 4.60
CA THR A 594 17.27 -10.52 3.41
C THR A 594 16.43 -10.71 2.15
N THR A 595 16.72 -9.94 1.12
CA THR A 595 16.14 -10.13 -0.21
C THR A 595 17.12 -10.91 -1.07
N ILE A 596 16.67 -12.03 -1.60
CA ILE A 596 17.46 -12.91 -2.47
C ILE A 596 16.88 -12.98 -3.88
N ASN A 597 17.72 -13.32 -4.85
CA ASN A 597 17.29 -13.77 -6.17
C ASN A 597 16.89 -15.25 -6.09
N ALA A 598 15.60 -15.50 -6.20
CA ALA A 598 15.04 -16.87 -6.21
C ALA A 598 15.08 -17.51 -7.62
N GLY A 599 15.81 -16.93 -8.57
CA GLY A 599 15.92 -17.41 -9.94
C GLY A 599 14.79 -16.89 -10.83
N ASN A 600 14.42 -17.68 -11.85
CA ASN A 600 13.37 -17.33 -12.80
C ASN A 600 12.04 -17.97 -12.43
N GLN A 601 10.95 -17.33 -12.81
CA GLN A 601 9.58 -17.78 -12.55
C GLN A 601 8.69 -17.46 -13.74
N THR A 602 7.76 -18.33 -14.07
CA THR A 602 6.69 -18.09 -15.04
C THR A 602 5.34 -18.09 -14.32
N ALA A 603 4.48 -17.11 -14.64
CA ALA A 603 3.10 -17.05 -14.15
C ALA A 603 2.12 -16.89 -15.32
N ARG A 604 1.15 -17.80 -15.43
CA ARG A 604 0.16 -17.83 -16.52
C ARG A 604 -1.21 -18.09 -15.96
N GLY A 605 -2.22 -17.50 -16.59
CA GLY A 605 -3.57 -17.71 -16.12
C GLY A 605 -4.60 -16.84 -16.82
N PHE A 606 -5.74 -16.74 -16.16
CA PHE A 606 -6.78 -15.82 -16.55
C PHE A 606 -7.49 -15.22 -15.34
N ASP A 607 -8.00 -14.01 -15.54
CA ASP A 607 -8.93 -13.32 -14.66
C ASP A 607 -10.25 -13.13 -15.38
N ALA A 608 -11.34 -13.42 -14.72
CA ALA A 608 -12.66 -13.14 -15.23
C ALA A 608 -13.53 -12.46 -14.15
N MET A 609 -14.35 -11.53 -14.57
CA MET A 609 -15.20 -10.73 -13.71
C MET A 609 -16.52 -10.47 -14.42
N ILE A 610 -17.62 -10.60 -13.70
CA ILE A 610 -18.96 -10.35 -14.20
C ILE A 610 -19.75 -9.59 -13.14
N ALA A 611 -20.45 -8.54 -13.53
CA ALA A 611 -21.26 -7.73 -12.66
C ALA A 611 -22.55 -7.28 -13.36
N ALA A 612 -23.70 -7.43 -12.70
CA ALA A 612 -24.94 -6.92 -13.25
C ALA A 612 -25.18 -5.47 -12.82
N HIS A 613 -25.78 -4.69 -13.71
CA HIS A 613 -26.45 -3.44 -13.34
C HIS A 613 -27.66 -3.75 -12.45
N PRO A 614 -28.18 -2.81 -11.66
CA PRO A 614 -29.27 -3.06 -10.73
C PRO A 614 -30.51 -3.66 -11.46
N ILE A 615 -30.91 -4.86 -11.02
CA ILE A 615 -32.13 -5.54 -11.45
C ILE A 615 -33.03 -5.67 -10.22
N HIS A 616 -34.14 -4.94 -10.16
CA HIS A 616 -34.99 -4.86 -8.96
C HIS A 616 -34.20 -4.56 -7.69
N HIS A 617 -33.30 -3.57 -7.75
CA HIS A 617 -32.39 -3.14 -6.66
C HIS A 617 -31.24 -4.10 -6.33
N PHE A 618 -31.18 -5.29 -6.93
CA PHE A 618 -30.08 -6.24 -6.74
C PHE A 618 -29.01 -6.09 -7.81
N SER A 619 -27.75 -6.12 -7.41
CA SER A 619 -26.57 -6.06 -8.27
C SER A 619 -25.63 -7.20 -7.92
N PRO A 620 -25.80 -8.39 -8.51
CA PRO A 620 -24.88 -9.51 -8.32
C PRO A 620 -23.52 -9.25 -8.98
N TYR A 621 -22.50 -9.88 -8.42
CA TYR A 621 -21.11 -9.79 -8.83
C TYR A 621 -20.43 -11.13 -8.61
N ALA A 622 -19.56 -11.52 -9.54
CA ALA A 622 -18.67 -12.66 -9.38
C ALA A 622 -17.32 -12.39 -10.06
N SER A 623 -16.26 -12.93 -9.47
CA SER A 623 -14.93 -12.91 -10.10
C SER A 623 -14.19 -14.23 -9.86
N ILE A 624 -13.27 -14.57 -10.74
CA ILE A 624 -12.40 -15.72 -10.63
C ILE A 624 -11.04 -15.42 -11.25
N GLU A 625 -9.99 -15.85 -10.57
CA GLU A 625 -8.66 -16.03 -11.13
C GLU A 625 -8.31 -17.51 -11.18
N TYR A 626 -7.70 -17.93 -12.27
CA TYR A 626 -6.94 -19.17 -12.34
C TYR A 626 -5.47 -18.85 -12.60
N LEU A 627 -4.60 -19.30 -11.70
CA LEU A 627 -3.17 -19.02 -11.75
C LEU A 627 -2.35 -20.31 -11.73
N ASN A 628 -1.46 -20.44 -12.73
CA ASN A 628 -0.37 -21.41 -12.71
C ASN A 628 0.97 -20.68 -12.70
N ALA A 629 1.59 -20.62 -11.52
CA ALA A 629 2.90 -19.99 -11.32
C ALA A 629 3.92 -21.04 -10.87
N THR A 630 5.03 -21.15 -11.59
CA THR A 630 6.08 -22.16 -11.37
C THR A 630 7.47 -21.54 -11.36
N MET A 631 8.35 -22.09 -10.51
CA MET A 631 9.76 -21.74 -10.50
C MET A 631 10.45 -22.40 -11.71
N ASP A 632 11.21 -21.63 -12.47
CA ASP A 632 11.95 -22.12 -13.65
C ASP A 632 13.42 -22.43 -13.31
N SER A 633 13.87 -22.07 -12.12
CA SER A 633 15.24 -22.25 -11.63
C SER A 633 15.25 -22.92 -10.25
N ASN A 634 16.39 -23.52 -9.93
CA ASN A 634 16.69 -23.98 -8.57
C ASN A 634 17.17 -22.81 -7.71
N LEU A 635 16.86 -22.85 -6.41
CA LEU A 635 17.17 -21.75 -5.48
C LEU A 635 18.61 -21.92 -4.94
N PRO A 636 19.51 -20.92 -5.13
CA PRO A 636 20.85 -20.95 -4.56
C PRO A 636 20.82 -21.04 -3.04
N THR A 637 21.68 -21.88 -2.47
CA THR A 637 21.82 -22.07 -1.03
C THR A 637 23.22 -22.59 -0.69
N THR A 638 23.44 -22.90 0.58
CA THR A 638 24.61 -23.63 1.06
C THR A 638 24.18 -24.89 1.80
N GLY A 639 24.99 -25.91 1.76
CA GLY A 639 24.76 -27.15 2.48
C GLY A 639 26.07 -27.78 2.99
N LEU A 640 25.96 -28.83 3.79
CA LEU A 640 27.10 -29.59 4.30
C LEU A 640 27.36 -30.80 3.40
N LEU A 641 28.57 -30.90 2.83
CA LEU A 641 29.05 -32.07 2.12
C LEU A 641 30.32 -32.58 2.80
N ASN A 642 30.27 -33.79 3.34
CA ASN A 642 31.35 -34.37 4.11
C ASN A 642 31.88 -33.50 5.25
N GLY A 643 30.96 -32.75 5.93
CA GLY A 643 31.31 -31.87 7.05
C GLY A 643 31.81 -30.48 6.63
N THR A 644 31.90 -30.18 5.31
CA THR A 644 32.33 -28.88 4.77
C THR A 644 31.12 -28.16 4.21
N THR A 645 31.01 -26.86 4.50
CA THR A 645 29.98 -25.98 3.90
C THR A 645 30.34 -25.70 2.43
N VAL A 646 29.44 -26.05 1.54
CA VAL A 646 29.60 -25.90 0.08
C VAL A 646 28.40 -25.12 -0.49
N ALA A 647 28.62 -24.42 -1.60
CA ALA A 647 27.53 -23.85 -2.38
C ALA A 647 26.74 -24.97 -3.07
N ASP A 648 25.42 -24.89 -3.00
CA ASP A 648 24.52 -25.86 -3.62
C ASP A 648 23.20 -25.16 -3.99
N TYR A 649 22.23 -25.93 -4.46
CA TYR A 649 20.89 -25.45 -4.84
C TYR A 649 19.81 -26.34 -4.22
N LEU A 650 18.76 -25.73 -3.67
CA LEU A 650 17.51 -26.40 -3.40
C LEU A 650 16.81 -26.75 -4.72
N PRO A 651 16.27 -27.96 -4.88
CA PRO A 651 15.60 -28.42 -6.11
C PRO A 651 14.19 -27.82 -6.24
N THR A 652 14.14 -26.52 -6.54
CA THR A 652 12.87 -25.75 -6.65
C THR A 652 12.36 -25.63 -8.07
N LYS A 653 13.16 -25.96 -9.09
CA LYS A 653 12.71 -25.93 -10.49
C LYS A 653 11.50 -26.84 -10.71
N GLY A 654 10.46 -26.30 -11.34
CA GLY A 654 9.19 -26.99 -11.58
C GLY A 654 8.23 -27.00 -10.40
N LYS A 655 8.66 -26.52 -9.19
CA LYS A 655 7.76 -26.35 -8.06
C LYS A 655 6.90 -25.12 -8.22
N ARG A 656 5.76 -25.11 -7.53
CA ARG A 656 4.88 -23.94 -7.53
C ARG A 656 5.52 -22.76 -6.83
N ALA A 657 5.28 -21.57 -7.37
CA ALA A 657 5.66 -20.33 -6.71
C ALA A 657 4.96 -20.22 -5.34
N VAL A 658 5.63 -19.58 -4.39
CA VAL A 658 5.09 -19.32 -3.06
C VAL A 658 3.96 -18.30 -3.12
N MET A 659 2.98 -18.41 -2.22
CA MET A 659 1.82 -17.52 -2.12
C MET A 659 1.04 -17.39 -3.45
N ALA A 660 0.97 -18.47 -4.22
CA ALA A 660 0.32 -18.57 -5.52
C ALA A 660 -0.83 -19.60 -5.47
N PRO A 661 -2.02 -19.24 -4.96
CA PRO A 661 -3.18 -20.12 -5.02
C PRO A 661 -3.56 -20.37 -6.49
N HIS A 662 -4.02 -21.58 -6.83
CA HIS A 662 -4.49 -21.85 -8.20
C HIS A 662 -5.77 -21.13 -8.54
N VAL A 663 -6.64 -20.95 -7.55
CA VAL A 663 -7.96 -20.35 -7.72
C VAL A 663 -8.20 -19.34 -6.61
N LEU A 664 -8.53 -18.12 -7.02
CA LEU A 664 -9.25 -17.14 -6.22
C LEU A 664 -10.64 -16.98 -6.81
N ALA A 665 -11.70 -17.01 -6.00
CA ALA A 665 -13.05 -16.83 -6.49
C ALA A 665 -13.87 -15.97 -5.51
N ASN A 666 -14.67 -15.07 -6.05
CA ASN A 666 -15.53 -14.19 -5.29
C ASN A 666 -16.96 -14.24 -5.82
N ILE A 667 -17.91 -14.21 -4.90
CA ILE A 667 -19.32 -14.00 -5.20
C ILE A 667 -19.83 -12.93 -4.27
N GLY A 668 -20.52 -11.95 -4.82
CA GLY A 668 -21.12 -10.88 -4.06
C GLY A 668 -22.51 -10.50 -4.57
N LEU A 669 -23.33 -9.98 -3.68
CA LEU A 669 -24.64 -9.46 -3.98
C LEU A 669 -24.86 -8.15 -3.24
N THR A 670 -25.11 -7.09 -3.99
CA THR A 670 -25.48 -5.79 -3.43
C THR A 670 -26.97 -5.55 -3.63
N TYR A 671 -27.63 -5.04 -2.60
CA TYR A 671 -29.00 -4.51 -2.64
C TYR A 671 -28.98 -3.03 -2.29
N ASP A 672 -29.73 -2.21 -3.02
CA ASP A 672 -29.86 -0.77 -2.73
C ASP A 672 -31.14 -0.24 -3.39
N ASP A 673 -32.16 0.08 -2.57
CA ASP A 673 -33.43 0.69 -2.98
C ASP A 673 -33.51 2.20 -2.68
N GLY A 674 -32.39 2.80 -2.22
CA GLY A 674 -32.28 4.19 -1.81
C GLY A 674 -32.68 4.42 -0.34
N LYS A 675 -33.24 3.43 0.36
CA LYS A 675 -33.52 3.44 1.81
C LYS A 675 -32.75 2.34 2.51
N PHE A 676 -33.02 1.10 2.15
CA PHE A 676 -32.24 -0.05 2.59
C PHE A 676 -31.11 -0.32 1.62
N PHE A 677 -29.95 -0.62 2.16
CA PHE A 677 -28.81 -1.09 1.37
C PHE A 677 -28.09 -2.21 2.10
N GLY A 678 -27.39 -3.01 1.33
CA GLY A 678 -26.57 -4.08 1.90
C GLY A 678 -25.68 -4.71 0.85
N ASN A 679 -24.68 -5.41 1.34
CA ASN A 679 -23.74 -6.17 0.51
C ASN A 679 -23.41 -7.48 1.23
N PHE A 680 -23.46 -8.58 0.50
CA PHE A 680 -22.97 -9.88 0.94
C PHE A 680 -21.81 -10.29 0.02
N ALA A 681 -20.72 -10.79 0.58
CA ALA A 681 -19.60 -11.28 -0.20
C ALA A 681 -18.98 -12.52 0.45
N VAL A 682 -18.60 -13.47 -0.41
CA VAL A 682 -17.80 -14.66 -0.06
C VAL A 682 -16.59 -14.71 -0.96
N HIS A 683 -15.44 -14.90 -0.36
CA HIS A 683 -14.17 -15.05 -1.05
C HIS A 683 -13.58 -16.44 -0.74
N TYR A 684 -13.15 -17.14 -1.79
CA TYR A 684 -12.46 -18.42 -1.71
C TYR A 684 -11.02 -18.29 -2.18
N THR A 685 -10.07 -18.77 -1.38
CA THR A 685 -8.67 -18.93 -1.75
C THR A 685 -8.33 -20.42 -1.71
N SER A 686 -7.83 -20.96 -2.82
CA SER A 686 -7.36 -22.36 -2.85
C SER A 686 -6.03 -22.52 -2.08
N ALA A 687 -5.60 -23.77 -1.86
CA ALA A 687 -4.36 -24.07 -1.15
C ALA A 687 -3.14 -23.41 -1.82
N GLN A 688 -2.22 -22.88 -1.01
CA GLN A 688 -0.99 -22.21 -1.46
C GLN A 688 0.21 -22.61 -0.61
N TYR A 689 1.38 -22.72 -1.26
CA TYR A 689 2.63 -23.05 -0.57
C TYR A 689 3.28 -21.81 0.02
N THR A 690 4.00 -22.01 1.14
CA THR A 690 4.63 -20.95 1.91
C THR A 690 6.15 -21.13 2.05
N THR A 691 6.67 -22.19 1.44
CA THR A 691 8.10 -22.48 1.27
C THR A 691 8.42 -22.74 -0.19
N PHE A 692 9.64 -22.39 -0.64
CA PHE A 692 10.07 -22.63 -2.02
C PHE A 692 10.19 -24.13 -2.32
N MET A 693 10.47 -24.95 -1.32
CA MET A 693 10.50 -26.40 -1.46
C MET A 693 9.10 -27.03 -1.54
N ASN A 694 8.03 -26.25 -1.35
CA ASN A 694 6.64 -26.72 -1.31
C ASN A 694 6.38 -27.79 -0.22
N ASP A 695 7.14 -27.75 0.85
CA ASP A 695 7.05 -28.69 1.96
C ASP A 695 6.18 -28.19 3.12
N GLU A 696 5.69 -26.92 3.05
CA GLU A 696 4.64 -26.38 3.91
C GLU A 696 3.62 -25.55 3.12
N LYS A 697 2.33 -25.62 3.53
CA LYS A 697 1.22 -24.95 2.83
C LYS A 697 0.12 -24.44 3.76
N ILE A 698 -0.61 -23.46 3.29
CA ILE A 698 -1.92 -23.05 3.81
C ILE A 698 -2.99 -23.83 3.04
N PRO A 699 -3.90 -24.56 3.71
CA PRO A 699 -5.07 -25.18 3.05
C PRO A 699 -5.99 -24.12 2.44
N GLY A 700 -6.83 -24.53 1.48
CA GLY A 700 -7.88 -23.65 0.96
C GLY A 700 -8.86 -23.21 2.05
N TYR A 701 -9.36 -21.97 1.95
CA TYR A 701 -10.24 -21.38 2.94
C TYR A 701 -11.25 -20.42 2.28
N PHE A 702 -12.31 -20.12 3.05
CA PHE A 702 -13.30 -19.10 2.73
C PHE A 702 -13.22 -17.95 3.74
N THR A 703 -13.53 -16.76 3.27
CA THR A 703 -13.83 -15.59 4.08
C THR A 703 -15.16 -14.99 3.65
N ASP A 704 -15.88 -14.38 4.58
CA ASP A 704 -17.23 -13.86 4.33
C ASP A 704 -17.43 -12.51 5.01
N SER A 705 -18.33 -11.70 4.41
CA SER A 705 -18.74 -10.43 4.99
C SER A 705 -20.18 -10.08 4.62
N ILE A 706 -20.88 -9.39 5.53
CA ILE A 706 -22.20 -8.81 5.29
C ILE A 706 -22.19 -7.36 5.75
N THR A 707 -22.79 -6.51 4.94
CA THR A 707 -23.17 -5.15 5.31
C THR A 707 -24.69 -5.02 5.20
N VAL A 708 -25.32 -4.39 6.17
CA VAL A 708 -26.73 -3.96 6.11
C VAL A 708 -26.83 -2.54 6.62
N GLY A 709 -27.62 -1.71 5.97
CA GLY A 709 -27.80 -0.32 6.37
C GLY A 709 -29.12 0.29 5.95
N TYR A 710 -29.41 1.45 6.53
CA TYR A 710 -30.64 2.19 6.29
C TYR A 710 -30.36 3.69 6.23
N HIS A 711 -30.89 4.37 5.22
CA HIS A 711 -30.90 5.82 5.08
C HIS A 711 -32.19 6.38 5.66
N PHE A 712 -32.07 7.15 6.73
CA PHE A 712 -33.20 7.83 7.35
C PHE A 712 -33.58 9.09 6.56
N PRO A 713 -34.84 9.54 6.63
CA PRO A 713 -35.22 10.85 6.09
C PRO A 713 -34.41 11.98 6.72
N SER A 714 -34.05 12.98 5.91
CA SER A 714 -33.39 14.19 6.40
C SER A 714 -34.28 14.96 7.38
N PHE A 715 -33.68 15.55 8.42
CA PHE A 715 -34.36 16.37 9.41
C PHE A 715 -33.48 17.57 9.81
N GLY A 716 -34.09 18.76 9.89
CA GLY A 716 -33.36 19.98 10.17
C GLY A 716 -32.20 20.21 9.19
N PHE A 717 -31.01 20.41 9.71
CA PHE A 717 -29.79 20.56 8.90
C PHE A 717 -29.12 19.22 8.57
N VAL A 718 -29.55 18.11 9.18
CA VAL A 718 -28.98 16.78 8.94
C VAL A 718 -29.59 16.17 7.70
N LYS A 719 -28.72 15.82 6.74
CA LYS A 719 -29.08 15.23 5.45
C LYS A 719 -28.84 13.73 5.47
N ALA A 720 -29.88 12.95 5.11
CA ALA A 720 -29.83 11.50 4.94
C ALA A 720 -29.00 10.77 6.02
N PRO A 721 -29.36 10.88 7.32
CA PRO A 721 -28.66 10.11 8.36
C PRO A 721 -28.65 8.63 7.99
N THR A 722 -27.53 7.97 8.21
CA THR A 722 -27.37 6.58 7.81
C THR A 722 -26.93 5.75 9.01
N PHE A 723 -27.55 4.59 9.19
CA PHE A 723 -27.06 3.56 10.11
C PHE A 723 -26.64 2.34 9.32
N ARG A 724 -25.46 1.79 9.61
CA ARG A 724 -24.97 0.56 8.98
C ARG A 724 -24.33 -0.38 9.99
N LEU A 725 -24.46 -1.66 9.74
CA LEU A 725 -23.79 -2.75 10.43
C LEU A 725 -22.96 -3.53 9.44
N ASN A 726 -21.68 -3.66 9.75
CA ASN A 726 -20.73 -4.44 8.98
C ASN A 726 -20.30 -5.65 9.80
N PHE A 727 -20.40 -6.84 9.23
CA PHE A 727 -20.00 -8.10 9.81
C PHE A 727 -18.92 -8.73 8.94
N ASN A 728 -17.82 -9.16 9.54
CA ASN A 728 -16.77 -9.91 8.88
C ASN A 728 -16.57 -11.25 9.59
N ASN A 729 -16.23 -12.29 8.81
CA ASN A 729 -16.02 -13.65 9.31
C ASN A 729 -17.22 -14.15 10.15
N ILE A 730 -18.39 -14.15 9.54
CA ILE A 730 -19.65 -14.55 10.19
C ILE A 730 -19.61 -16.02 10.60
N THR A 731 -18.91 -16.84 9.82
CA THR A 731 -18.68 -18.26 10.11
C THR A 731 -17.75 -18.50 11.31
N GLY A 732 -17.08 -17.46 11.82
CA GLY A 732 -16.12 -17.56 12.93
C GLY A 732 -14.88 -18.39 12.60
N SER A 733 -14.57 -18.55 11.31
CA SER A 733 -13.45 -19.35 10.83
C SER A 733 -12.13 -18.88 11.42
N PHE A 734 -11.32 -19.82 11.93
CA PHE A 734 -9.95 -19.56 12.40
C PHE A 734 -8.96 -20.18 11.44
N VAL A 735 -8.43 -19.38 10.52
CA VAL A 735 -7.60 -19.80 9.39
C VAL A 735 -6.37 -18.91 9.24
N ARG A 736 -5.34 -19.49 8.62
CA ARG A 736 -4.17 -18.76 8.12
C ARG A 736 -4.51 -18.24 6.72
N THR A 737 -4.25 -16.98 6.43
CA THR A 737 -4.58 -16.37 5.13
C THR A 737 -3.36 -16.12 4.25
N GLY A 738 -2.19 -15.90 4.85
CA GLY A 738 -0.96 -15.67 4.13
C GLY A 738 0.26 -15.89 5.01
N ALA A 739 1.43 -15.94 4.40
CA ALA A 739 2.69 -15.94 5.13
C ALA A 739 3.12 -14.50 5.42
N TYR A 740 3.46 -14.21 6.69
CA TYR A 740 4.13 -12.99 7.09
C TYR A 740 5.64 -13.07 6.79
N GLY A 741 6.25 -14.22 7.11
CA GLY A 741 7.64 -14.53 6.77
C GLY A 741 7.72 -15.85 5.99
N LEU A 742 8.22 -15.79 4.76
CA LEU A 742 8.51 -16.97 3.93
C LEU A 742 9.82 -17.62 4.37
N THR A 743 9.95 -18.92 4.13
CA THR A 743 11.20 -19.66 4.30
C THR A 743 11.52 -20.50 3.08
N ASN A 744 12.80 -20.88 2.92
CA ASN A 744 13.23 -21.66 1.77
C ASN A 744 12.67 -23.10 1.82
N ASN A 745 12.78 -23.73 2.98
CA ASN A 745 12.35 -25.10 3.24
C ASN A 745 11.97 -25.26 4.73
N ALA A 746 10.85 -25.89 5.02
CA ALA A 746 10.43 -26.20 6.38
C ALA A 746 11.17 -27.41 6.97
N HIS A 747 11.62 -28.32 6.11
CA HIS A 747 12.31 -29.55 6.47
C HIS A 747 13.70 -29.62 5.83
N ALA A 748 14.60 -30.40 6.42
CA ALA A 748 15.91 -30.66 5.83
C ALA A 748 15.76 -31.27 4.42
N ALA A 749 16.65 -30.89 3.52
CA ALA A 749 16.62 -31.32 2.12
C ALA A 749 18.02 -31.72 1.63
N THR A 750 18.07 -32.44 0.53
CA THR A 750 19.31 -32.71 -0.20
C THR A 750 19.42 -31.74 -1.36
N GLY A 751 20.57 -31.07 -1.46
CA GLY A 751 20.88 -30.16 -2.57
C GLY A 751 21.10 -30.90 -3.89
N ILE A 752 21.10 -30.15 -4.98
CA ILE A 752 21.31 -30.69 -6.34
C ILE A 752 22.67 -31.36 -6.45
N TYR A 753 23.69 -30.88 -5.74
CA TYR A 753 25.03 -31.44 -5.73
C TYR A 753 25.29 -32.42 -4.56
N GLY A 754 24.20 -32.81 -3.87
CA GLY A 754 24.23 -33.83 -2.85
C GLY A 754 24.59 -33.35 -1.44
N SER A 755 24.72 -32.06 -1.20
CA SER A 755 24.93 -31.54 0.15
C SER A 755 23.67 -31.64 1.01
N ALA A 756 23.86 -31.81 2.33
CA ALA A 756 22.79 -31.80 3.31
C ALA A 756 22.43 -30.32 3.61
N ILE A 757 21.22 -29.92 3.27
CA ILE A 757 20.69 -28.56 3.51
C ILE A 757 19.77 -28.62 4.74
N SER A 758 20.11 -27.86 5.77
CA SER A 758 19.29 -27.75 6.97
C SER A 758 17.95 -27.09 6.71
N ALA A 759 16.94 -27.40 7.53
CA ALA A 759 15.67 -26.70 7.51
C ALA A 759 15.86 -25.20 7.82
N SER A 760 15.24 -24.34 7.02
CA SER A 760 15.15 -22.89 7.29
C SER A 760 14.08 -22.56 8.33
N GLY A 761 13.33 -23.55 8.79
CA GLY A 761 12.25 -23.43 9.78
C GLY A 761 10.88 -23.18 9.16
N SER A 762 9.86 -23.22 10.01
CA SER A 762 8.47 -22.98 9.60
C SER A 762 8.25 -21.50 9.32
N PRO A 763 7.53 -21.15 8.24
CA PRO A 763 7.01 -19.80 8.01
C PRO A 763 6.16 -19.30 9.16
N THR A 764 6.01 -17.97 9.24
CA THR A 764 5.05 -17.33 10.14
C THR A 764 3.85 -16.81 9.35
N TYR A 765 2.69 -16.73 10.00
CA TYR A 765 1.42 -16.59 9.29
C TYR A 765 0.56 -15.42 9.76
N TYR A 766 -0.12 -14.76 8.81
CA TYR A 766 -1.28 -13.95 9.07
C TYR A 766 -2.45 -14.84 9.49
N LEU A 767 -3.18 -14.40 10.52
CA LEU A 767 -4.40 -15.06 10.99
C LEU A 767 -5.61 -14.21 10.62
N TYR A 768 -6.62 -14.82 10.02
CA TYR A 768 -7.88 -14.11 9.78
C TYR A 768 -8.57 -13.81 11.12
N PRO A 769 -8.89 -12.55 11.41
CA PRO A 769 -9.60 -12.19 12.63
C PRO A 769 -10.92 -12.97 12.73
N ARG A 770 -11.24 -13.45 13.94
CA ARG A 770 -12.53 -14.11 14.19
C ARG A 770 -13.68 -13.14 13.93
N PHE A 771 -14.91 -13.63 14.07
CA PHE A 771 -16.10 -12.80 13.92
C PHE A 771 -15.91 -11.40 14.51
N ASN A 772 -16.14 -10.39 13.71
CA ASN A 772 -16.18 -9.01 14.16
C ASN A 772 -17.38 -8.27 13.55
N MET A 773 -17.85 -7.28 14.31
CA MET A 773 -18.97 -6.43 13.94
C MET A 773 -18.61 -4.98 14.21
N THR A 774 -19.01 -4.11 13.30
CA THR A 774 -18.91 -2.65 13.45
C THR A 774 -20.26 -2.02 13.13
N GLY A 775 -20.80 -1.24 14.06
CA GLY A 775 -21.95 -0.38 13.84
C GLY A 775 -21.49 1.06 13.60
N THR A 776 -22.02 1.71 12.58
CA THR A 776 -21.69 3.10 12.23
C THR A 776 -22.94 3.94 12.06
N VAL A 777 -22.96 5.13 12.65
CA VAL A 777 -23.92 6.20 12.40
C VAL A 777 -23.22 7.30 11.62
N SER A 778 -23.74 7.61 10.43
CA SER A 778 -23.23 8.68 9.55
C SER A 778 -24.24 9.81 9.45
N LEU A 779 -23.77 11.05 9.61
CA LEU A 779 -24.57 12.27 9.55
C LEU A 779 -23.93 13.21 8.53
N ALA A 780 -24.66 13.59 7.47
CA ALA A 780 -24.24 14.66 6.55
C ALA A 780 -24.99 15.96 6.88
N PHE A 781 -24.40 17.12 6.61
CA PHE A 781 -25.00 18.43 6.85
C PHE A 781 -24.69 19.45 5.77
#